data_3420cc92b6056b4937a04bc877616e76
#
_entry.id   3420cc92b6056b4937a04bc877616e76
#
_cell.length_a   1.000
_cell.length_b   1.000
_cell.length_c   1.000
_cell.angle_alpha   90.00
_cell.angle_beta   90.00
_cell.angle_gamma   90.00
#
_symmetry.space_group_name_H-M   'P 1'
#
loop_
_entity.id
_entity.type
_entity.pdbx_description
1 polymer ?
#
loop_
_entity_poly.entity_id
_entity_poly.type
_entity_poly.pdbx_seq_one_letter_code
_entity_poly.pdbx_strand_id
1 'polypeptide(L)'
;MLEIGQEVCRNLELAGQLEWLETNGLGGFASSTITGLNTRRYHGLLVAAIKPPVVRTALLSKFEDAVIIDGRRYELSVNQYPGAVHPQGYQLLKRFRLDPFPIFTYEIEEIELEKSVFLRHGSNTVVIQYELIGRPQPSVTLEARPLIAFRDYHSLTHENGALDGRVQTEKFLTTVKPYADLPALNFAHEVGEVETSGWWYRNFEYAVERERGLDFREDLFSPFALKFDLGQRNKVSIIASTERHEISSADQFRVAEIRRRAAVAQSAPVDDEIVRTLTLAADQFIVARNDHKTIIAGYHWFSDWGRDTMIALPGLTLVTGRFDAARDILLEFSRYVDRGMLPNRFPDAGEEPEYNTVDATLWFFEAVRQLVAYSGDHKFVRDHLYETLKEIIDWHEHGARYGIRVDDDGLLLSGEAGVQLTWMDAKVGDWVVTPRQGKAVEIQALWYNALSVMKEFAREFGDTEAEKKYRRMAARAKRSFNHSFWNESAGCLYDVIDGEWRDGAIRPNQIIAVSLEHSMLARDRAKEIVTVVERELFTPLGLRSLAPASPDYKARYQGGVLERDGAYHQGTVWAWLMGLFITAYVRANGGSKKSRDQAKAWLNDFHRHIISTAGLGQISEIFDAEAPHTARGCMAQAWSVAELLRAAAEDVYAIVPAGQKRKSVRQTSRAEKAQITI
;
A
#
# COMPACT_ATOMS: atom_id res chain seq x y z
N MET A 1 -10.73 -1.92 -17.92
CA MET A 1 -11.76 -0.89 -17.54
C MET A 1 -12.60 -1.49 -16.42
N LEU A 2 -12.68 -0.84 -15.26
CA LEU A 2 -13.52 -1.28 -14.15
C LEU A 2 -14.83 -0.47 -14.19
N GLU A 3 -15.95 -1.17 -14.24
CA GLU A 3 -17.29 -0.56 -14.28
C GLU A 3 -18.24 -1.28 -13.31
N ILE A 4 -18.97 -0.51 -12.53
CA ILE A 4 -19.99 -0.95 -11.59
C ILE A 4 -21.34 -0.42 -12.07
N GLY A 5 -22.28 -1.35 -12.32
CA GLY A 5 -23.59 -1.02 -12.88
C GLY A 5 -24.60 -0.52 -11.84
N GLN A 6 -25.75 -0.11 -12.36
CA GLN A 6 -26.84 0.53 -11.63
C GLN A 6 -27.33 -0.26 -10.41
N GLU A 7 -27.45 -1.59 -10.52
CA GLU A 7 -27.94 -2.44 -9.42
C GLU A 7 -27.09 -2.28 -8.15
N VAL A 8 -25.75 -2.27 -8.29
CA VAL A 8 -24.85 -2.06 -7.17
C VAL A 8 -24.83 -0.59 -6.76
N CYS A 9 -24.72 0.35 -7.72
CA CYS A 9 -24.64 1.78 -7.45
C CYS A 9 -25.85 2.29 -6.64
N ARG A 10 -27.05 1.80 -6.91
CA ARG A 10 -28.29 2.18 -6.21
C ARG A 10 -28.57 1.36 -4.95
N ASN A 11 -27.72 0.41 -4.61
CA ASN A 11 -27.76 -0.31 -3.34
C ASN A 11 -26.72 0.30 -2.38
N LEU A 12 -27.17 1.12 -1.43
CA LEU A 12 -26.27 1.87 -0.56
C LEU A 12 -25.37 0.96 0.32
N GLU A 13 -25.88 -0.21 0.73
CA GLU A 13 -25.13 -1.16 1.56
C GLU A 13 -23.95 -1.76 0.76
N LEU A 14 -24.19 -2.22 -0.48
CA LEU A 14 -23.15 -2.76 -1.34
C LEU A 14 -22.18 -1.66 -1.81
N ALA A 15 -22.71 -0.58 -2.33
CA ALA A 15 -21.92 0.52 -2.89
C ALA A 15 -21.11 1.29 -1.83
N GLY A 16 -21.60 1.34 -0.60
CA GLY A 16 -20.91 1.94 0.55
C GLY A 16 -19.67 1.15 1.00
N GLN A 17 -19.51 -0.10 0.56
CA GLN A 17 -18.34 -0.94 0.81
C GLN A 17 -17.28 -0.85 -0.30
N LEU A 18 -17.60 -0.22 -1.45
CA LEU A 18 -16.69 -0.06 -2.57
C LEU A 18 -16.06 1.33 -2.54
N GLU A 19 -14.75 1.38 -2.38
CA GLU A 19 -13.99 2.60 -2.23
C GLU A 19 -13.07 2.81 -3.45
N TRP A 20 -12.80 4.04 -3.82
CA TRP A 20 -11.84 4.41 -4.83
C TRP A 20 -10.70 5.25 -4.23
N LEU A 21 -9.54 5.22 -4.86
CA LEU A 21 -8.34 5.95 -4.43
C LEU A 21 -7.68 6.65 -5.62
N GLU A 22 -7.41 7.93 -5.44
CA GLU A 22 -6.55 8.76 -6.28
C GLU A 22 -5.37 9.25 -5.45
N THR A 23 -4.14 9.25 -6.01
CA THR A 23 -2.94 9.72 -5.32
C THR A 23 -2.18 10.74 -6.16
N ASN A 24 -1.44 11.63 -5.51
CA ASN A 24 -0.72 12.71 -6.18
C ASN A 24 0.81 12.53 -6.25
N GLY A 25 1.36 11.40 -5.79
CA GLY A 25 2.81 11.17 -5.75
C GLY A 25 3.56 11.99 -4.69
N LEU A 26 2.85 12.70 -3.81
CA LEU A 26 3.41 13.43 -2.66
C LEU A 26 3.01 12.81 -1.31
N GLY A 27 2.19 11.76 -1.30
CA GLY A 27 1.57 11.21 -0.10
C GLY A 27 0.15 11.74 0.15
N GLY A 28 -0.27 12.78 -0.58
CA GLY A 28 -1.64 13.26 -0.60
C GLY A 28 -2.53 12.36 -1.46
N PHE A 29 -3.83 12.35 -1.16
CA PHE A 29 -4.80 11.50 -1.86
C PHE A 29 -6.20 12.10 -1.90
N ALA A 30 -7.05 11.53 -2.76
CA ALA A 30 -8.51 11.65 -2.72
C ALA A 30 -9.12 10.25 -2.66
N SER A 31 -10.17 10.09 -1.88
CA SER A 31 -10.88 8.82 -1.71
C SER A 31 -12.29 9.04 -1.21
N SER A 32 -13.20 8.19 -1.64
CA SER A 32 -14.56 8.08 -1.13
C SER A 32 -15.17 6.75 -1.57
N THR A 33 -16.44 6.49 -1.24
CA THR A 33 -17.16 5.36 -1.84
C THR A 33 -17.62 5.70 -3.26
N ILE A 34 -18.04 4.68 -4.00
CA ILE A 34 -18.57 4.86 -5.37
C ILE A 34 -19.91 5.63 -5.42
N THR A 35 -20.54 5.87 -4.29
CA THR A 35 -21.72 6.72 -4.17
C THR A 35 -21.39 8.15 -3.78
N GLY A 36 -20.14 8.44 -3.41
CA GLY A 36 -19.75 9.71 -2.81
C GLY A 36 -20.13 9.85 -1.32
N LEU A 37 -20.65 8.80 -0.68
CA LEU A 37 -20.81 8.72 0.76
C LEU A 37 -19.47 8.56 1.44
N ASN A 38 -19.07 9.48 2.30
CA ASN A 38 -17.89 9.32 3.13
C ASN A 38 -18.23 8.39 4.31
N THR A 39 -17.55 7.24 4.40
CA THR A 39 -17.73 6.24 5.46
C THR A 39 -16.54 6.20 6.43
N ARG A 40 -15.48 6.93 6.11
CA ARG A 40 -14.24 7.04 6.91
C ARG A 40 -13.87 8.51 7.13
N ARG A 41 -13.21 8.82 8.26
CA ARG A 41 -12.60 10.15 8.49
C ARG A 41 -11.54 10.49 7.43
N TYR A 42 -10.99 9.47 6.79
CA TYR A 42 -9.96 9.59 5.75
C TYR A 42 -10.53 9.91 4.36
N HIS A 43 -11.83 9.79 4.16
CA HIS A 43 -12.46 10.16 2.90
C HIS A 43 -12.43 11.66 2.69
N GLY A 44 -12.04 12.07 1.50
CA GLY A 44 -11.99 13.46 1.08
C GLY A 44 -11.56 13.61 -0.37
N LEU A 45 -11.92 14.71 -0.99
CA LEU A 45 -11.51 15.05 -2.36
C LEU A 45 -10.10 15.65 -2.41
N LEU A 46 -9.59 16.19 -1.27
CA LEU A 46 -8.20 16.61 -1.15
C LEU A 46 -7.72 16.42 0.29
N VAL A 47 -7.01 15.34 0.52
CA VAL A 47 -6.16 15.14 1.69
C VAL A 47 -4.74 15.46 1.23
N ALA A 48 -4.25 16.65 1.59
CA ALA A 48 -2.98 17.19 1.12
C ALA A 48 -1.81 16.77 2.02
N ALA A 49 -0.71 16.33 1.45
CA ALA A 49 0.55 16.18 2.17
C ALA A 49 1.26 17.55 2.21
N ILE A 50 1.21 18.22 3.34
CA ILE A 50 1.76 19.57 3.49
C ILE A 50 3.30 19.55 3.58
N LYS A 51 3.86 18.48 4.14
CA LYS A 51 5.29 18.16 4.13
C LYS A 51 5.48 16.76 3.56
N PRO A 52 5.58 16.59 2.24
CA PRO A 52 5.63 15.26 1.63
C PRO A 52 6.66 14.31 2.26
N PRO A 53 6.28 13.06 2.59
CA PRO A 53 4.96 12.43 2.37
C PRO A 53 4.00 12.56 3.56
N VAL A 54 4.35 13.33 4.58
CA VAL A 54 3.70 13.42 5.90
C VAL A 54 2.95 14.75 6.11
N VAL A 55 2.43 14.98 7.33
CA VAL A 55 1.56 16.11 7.68
C VAL A 55 0.36 16.15 6.75
N ARG A 56 -0.35 15.02 6.66
CA ARG A 56 -1.54 14.89 5.81
C ARG A 56 -2.73 15.60 6.44
N THR A 57 -3.28 16.56 5.71
CA THR A 57 -4.37 17.44 6.16
C THR A 57 -5.56 17.28 5.25
N ALA A 58 -6.73 16.93 5.80
CA ALA A 58 -7.98 16.90 5.06
C ALA A 58 -8.47 18.35 4.88
N LEU A 59 -8.27 18.88 3.66
CA LEU A 59 -8.66 20.26 3.31
C LEU A 59 -10.07 20.30 2.75
N LEU A 60 -10.35 19.51 1.71
CA LEU A 60 -11.65 19.43 1.03
C LEU A 60 -12.24 18.03 1.25
N SER A 61 -13.33 17.96 2.01
CA SER A 61 -14.02 16.70 2.25
C SER A 61 -14.81 16.26 1.02
N LYS A 62 -15.72 17.07 0.55
CA LYS A 62 -16.57 16.78 -0.61
C LYS A 62 -17.22 18.05 -1.17
N PHE A 63 -17.98 17.89 -2.25
CA PHE A 63 -18.96 18.89 -2.68
C PHE A 63 -20.37 18.39 -2.39
N GLU A 64 -21.25 19.28 -1.91
CA GLU A 64 -22.70 19.12 -2.00
C GLU A 64 -23.13 19.60 -3.38
N ASP A 65 -23.40 18.63 -4.25
CA ASP A 65 -23.74 18.88 -5.66
C ASP A 65 -25.24 18.74 -5.89
N ALA A 66 -25.82 19.65 -6.67
CA ALA A 66 -27.19 19.55 -7.12
C ALA A 66 -27.32 20.00 -8.58
N VAL A 67 -28.21 19.36 -9.32
CA VAL A 67 -28.64 19.79 -10.66
C VAL A 67 -30.05 20.38 -10.58
N ILE A 68 -30.24 21.50 -11.23
CA ILE A 68 -31.54 22.18 -11.31
C ILE A 68 -31.98 22.15 -12.77
N ILE A 69 -33.09 21.48 -13.05
CA ILE A 69 -33.71 21.36 -14.39
C ILE A 69 -35.10 21.99 -14.31
N ASP A 70 -35.39 22.99 -15.11
CA ASP A 70 -36.67 23.69 -15.14
C ASP A 70 -37.17 24.09 -13.73
N GLY A 71 -36.25 24.53 -12.85
CA GLY A 71 -36.52 24.92 -11.48
C GLY A 71 -36.71 23.79 -10.47
N ARG A 72 -36.65 22.52 -10.91
CA ARG A 72 -36.64 21.34 -10.02
C ARG A 72 -35.20 20.97 -9.63
N ARG A 73 -34.99 20.77 -8.31
CA ARG A 73 -33.67 20.45 -7.73
C ARG A 73 -33.49 18.95 -7.53
N TYR A 74 -32.38 18.43 -8.03
CA TYR A 74 -31.94 17.03 -7.90
C TYR A 74 -30.59 17.00 -7.20
N GLU A 75 -30.59 16.50 -5.95
CA GLU A 75 -29.38 16.39 -5.15
C GLU A 75 -28.57 15.16 -5.58
N LEU A 76 -27.27 15.34 -5.85
CA LEU A 76 -26.35 14.25 -6.26
C LEU A 76 -25.55 13.69 -5.10
N SER A 77 -25.49 14.42 -3.99
CA SER A 77 -24.70 14.04 -2.81
C SER A 77 -25.36 12.94 -1.99
N VAL A 78 -24.55 12.28 -1.17
CA VAL A 78 -25.00 11.25 -0.21
C VAL A 78 -24.26 11.48 1.11
N ASN A 79 -25.02 11.63 2.21
CA ASN A 79 -24.46 11.83 3.54
C ASN A 79 -25.18 10.96 4.56
N GLN A 80 -24.44 10.42 5.53
CA GLN A 80 -24.97 9.73 6.69
C GLN A 80 -25.04 10.72 7.87
N TYR A 81 -26.21 10.83 8.45
CA TYR A 81 -26.49 11.56 9.69
C TYR A 81 -27.07 10.62 10.75
N PRO A 82 -27.19 11.02 12.03
CA PRO A 82 -27.84 10.20 13.05
C PRO A 82 -29.24 9.75 12.62
N GLY A 83 -29.37 8.44 12.36
CA GLY A 83 -30.64 7.82 11.97
C GLY A 83 -31.14 8.10 10.55
N ALA A 84 -30.38 8.81 9.69
CA ALA A 84 -30.85 9.17 8.35
C ALA A 84 -29.71 9.23 7.32
N VAL A 85 -30.03 8.89 6.08
CA VAL A 85 -29.20 9.18 4.90
C VAL A 85 -29.89 10.29 4.10
N HIS A 86 -29.24 11.44 3.98
CA HIS A 86 -29.77 12.58 3.24
C HIS A 86 -28.64 13.51 2.76
N PRO A 87 -28.67 13.98 1.51
CA PRO A 87 -29.55 13.53 0.42
C PRO A 87 -29.24 12.11 -0.02
N GLN A 88 -30.02 11.58 -0.98
CA GLN A 88 -29.92 10.22 -1.48
C GLN A 88 -29.54 10.18 -2.97
N GLY A 89 -28.53 10.96 -3.37
CA GLY A 89 -28.11 11.08 -4.77
C GLY A 89 -27.67 9.77 -5.42
N TYR A 90 -27.31 8.75 -4.62
CA TYR A 90 -27.00 7.42 -5.13
C TYR A 90 -28.17 6.78 -5.91
N GLN A 91 -29.40 7.17 -5.65
CA GLN A 91 -30.58 6.69 -6.40
C GLN A 91 -30.60 7.18 -7.85
N LEU A 92 -29.89 8.27 -8.15
CA LEU A 92 -29.70 8.80 -9.50
C LEU A 92 -28.49 8.22 -10.20
N LEU A 93 -27.62 7.47 -9.49
CA LEU A 93 -26.40 6.95 -10.05
C LEU A 93 -26.68 5.77 -10.99
N LYS A 94 -26.33 5.92 -12.27
CA LYS A 94 -26.50 4.92 -13.32
C LYS A 94 -25.34 3.93 -13.34
N ARG A 95 -24.10 4.45 -13.19
CA ARG A 95 -22.88 3.65 -13.15
C ARG A 95 -21.73 4.41 -12.52
N PHE A 96 -20.75 3.67 -12.03
CA PHE A 96 -19.45 4.16 -11.64
C PHE A 96 -18.38 3.47 -12.48
N ARG A 97 -17.38 4.25 -12.95
CA ARG A 97 -16.23 3.72 -13.70
C ARG A 97 -14.93 4.20 -13.08
N LEU A 98 -13.91 3.34 -13.15
CA LEU A 98 -12.52 3.70 -12.87
C LEU A 98 -11.74 3.55 -14.19
N ASP A 99 -11.74 4.65 -15.01
CA ASP A 99 -11.12 4.63 -16.34
C ASP A 99 -10.79 6.04 -16.88
N PRO A 100 -9.57 6.52 -16.75
CA PRO A 100 -8.56 6.07 -15.78
C PRO A 100 -8.77 6.67 -14.39
N PHE A 101 -9.82 7.48 -14.20
CA PHE A 101 -10.19 8.17 -12.97
C PHE A 101 -11.54 7.69 -12.48
N PRO A 102 -11.93 8.00 -11.21
CA PRO A 102 -13.30 7.89 -10.77
C PRO A 102 -14.26 8.74 -11.62
N ILE A 103 -15.25 8.09 -12.25
CA ILE A 103 -16.29 8.73 -13.07
C ILE A 103 -17.65 8.23 -12.60
N PHE A 104 -18.47 9.16 -12.14
CA PHE A 104 -19.84 8.93 -11.69
C PHE A 104 -20.77 9.36 -12.82
N THR A 105 -21.62 8.48 -13.34
CA THR A 105 -22.65 8.82 -14.33
C THR A 105 -24.01 8.83 -13.66
N TYR A 106 -24.63 10.00 -13.57
CA TYR A 106 -25.97 10.20 -13.04
C TYR A 106 -26.98 10.24 -14.19
N GLU A 107 -28.13 9.62 -13.97
CA GLU A 107 -29.31 9.68 -14.86
C GLU A 107 -30.40 10.48 -14.16
N ILE A 108 -30.74 11.65 -14.71
CA ILE A 108 -31.65 12.61 -14.13
C ILE A 108 -32.67 13.00 -15.20
N GLU A 109 -33.91 12.56 -15.06
CA GLU A 109 -34.94 12.69 -16.12
C GLU A 109 -34.41 12.16 -17.47
N GLU A 110 -34.27 13.05 -18.46
CA GLU A 110 -33.79 12.72 -19.82
C GLU A 110 -32.32 13.05 -20.05
N ILE A 111 -31.57 13.47 -19.00
CA ILE A 111 -30.17 13.84 -19.13
C ILE A 111 -29.24 12.85 -18.41
N GLU A 112 -28.05 12.69 -18.94
CA GLU A 112 -26.93 12.04 -18.26
C GLU A 112 -25.88 13.10 -17.90
N LEU A 113 -25.44 13.10 -16.64
CA LEU A 113 -24.34 13.93 -16.15
C LEU A 113 -23.19 13.04 -15.69
N GLU A 114 -22.00 13.27 -16.24
CA GLU A 114 -20.78 12.65 -15.73
C GLU A 114 -20.02 13.62 -14.81
N LYS A 115 -19.66 13.12 -13.62
CA LYS A 115 -18.72 13.76 -12.69
C LYS A 115 -17.44 12.95 -12.66
N SER A 116 -16.31 13.54 -13.01
CA SER A 116 -14.99 12.92 -12.88
C SER A 116 -14.12 13.63 -11.86
N VAL A 117 -13.27 12.86 -11.16
CA VAL A 117 -12.37 13.37 -10.11
C VAL A 117 -10.98 12.81 -10.37
N PHE A 118 -9.94 13.65 -10.38
CA PHE A 118 -8.56 13.19 -10.43
C PHE A 118 -7.60 14.15 -9.72
N LEU A 119 -6.50 13.62 -9.25
CA LEU A 119 -5.40 14.40 -8.69
C LEU A 119 -4.32 14.67 -9.75
N ARG A 120 -3.77 15.88 -9.73
CA ARG A 120 -2.56 16.21 -10.50
C ARG A 120 -1.35 15.61 -9.79
N HIS A 121 -0.58 14.81 -10.52
CA HIS A 121 0.66 14.24 -9.98
C HIS A 121 1.69 15.34 -9.69
N GLY A 122 2.33 15.27 -8.53
CA GLY A 122 3.36 16.20 -8.07
C GLY A 122 2.82 17.50 -7.45
N SER A 123 1.50 17.61 -7.20
CA SER A 123 0.95 18.77 -6.49
C SER A 123 -0.29 18.42 -5.64
N ASN A 124 -0.57 19.21 -4.61
CA ASN A 124 -1.79 19.07 -3.79
C ASN A 124 -2.97 19.75 -4.50
N THR A 125 -3.37 19.16 -5.63
CA THR A 125 -4.38 19.70 -6.56
C THR A 125 -5.34 18.60 -6.98
N VAL A 126 -6.64 18.81 -6.75
CA VAL A 126 -7.72 17.98 -7.28
C VAL A 126 -8.47 18.75 -8.37
N VAL A 127 -8.82 18.03 -9.43
CA VAL A 127 -9.66 18.54 -10.52
C VAL A 127 -10.97 17.76 -10.53
N ILE A 128 -12.08 18.47 -10.48
CA ILE A 128 -13.43 17.92 -10.60
C ILE A 128 -14.04 18.49 -11.88
N GLN A 129 -14.55 17.61 -12.73
CA GLN A 129 -15.20 18.02 -13.98
C GLN A 129 -16.60 17.43 -14.05
N TYR A 130 -17.55 18.22 -14.49
CA TYR A 130 -18.93 17.83 -14.75
C TYR A 130 -19.21 18.01 -16.23
N GLU A 131 -19.82 17.02 -16.87
CA GLU A 131 -20.11 17.03 -18.30
C GLU A 131 -21.48 16.42 -18.58
N LEU A 132 -22.37 17.21 -19.22
CA LEU A 132 -23.62 16.70 -19.78
C LEU A 132 -23.31 15.85 -21.00
N ILE A 133 -23.79 14.61 -20.97
CA ILE A 133 -23.66 13.69 -22.12
C ILE A 133 -24.84 13.93 -23.05
N GLY A 134 -24.53 14.28 -24.29
CA GLY A 134 -25.54 14.59 -25.30
C GLY A 134 -25.62 16.10 -25.62
N ARG A 135 -26.81 16.56 -26.01
CA ARG A 135 -27.01 17.98 -26.36
C ARG A 135 -27.29 18.81 -25.10
N PRO A 136 -26.70 20.02 -24.98
CA PRO A 136 -27.01 20.91 -23.88
C PRO A 136 -28.50 21.22 -23.81
N GLN A 137 -29.06 21.26 -22.61
CA GLN A 137 -30.44 21.63 -22.33
C GLN A 137 -30.47 23.07 -21.87
N PRO A 138 -31.44 23.93 -22.36
CA PRO A 138 -31.43 25.36 -22.11
C PRO A 138 -31.58 25.77 -20.63
N SER A 139 -32.07 24.89 -19.78
CA SER A 139 -32.43 25.23 -18.38
C SER A 139 -31.75 24.32 -17.35
N VAL A 140 -30.55 23.82 -17.63
CA VAL A 140 -29.78 22.96 -16.67
C VAL A 140 -28.74 23.80 -15.96
N THR A 141 -28.87 23.92 -14.64
CA THR A 141 -27.86 24.55 -13.75
C THR A 141 -27.27 23.54 -12.80
N LEU A 142 -25.95 23.53 -12.68
CA LEU A 142 -25.23 22.81 -11.64
C LEU A 142 -24.92 23.77 -10.49
N GLU A 143 -25.24 23.36 -9.27
CA GLU A 143 -24.79 24.01 -8.06
C GLU A 143 -23.79 23.09 -7.34
N ALA A 144 -22.61 23.61 -6.99
CA ALA A 144 -21.56 22.87 -6.28
C ALA A 144 -21.14 23.67 -5.03
N ARG A 145 -21.32 23.08 -3.84
CA ARG A 145 -20.97 23.67 -2.53
C ARG A 145 -19.81 22.89 -1.91
N PRO A 146 -18.59 23.46 -1.78
CA PRO A 146 -17.52 22.76 -1.12
C PRO A 146 -17.80 22.61 0.38
N LEU A 147 -17.53 21.43 0.92
CA LEU A 147 -17.46 21.16 2.35
C LEU A 147 -15.98 20.99 2.74
N ILE A 148 -15.46 21.92 3.52
CA ILE A 148 -14.07 21.95 3.95
C ILE A 148 -13.93 21.45 5.40
N ALA A 149 -12.81 20.79 5.71
CA ALA A 149 -12.51 20.24 7.03
C ALA A 149 -11.33 20.93 7.72
N PHE A 150 -10.21 21.13 7.01
CA PHE A 150 -8.97 21.76 7.50
C PHE A 150 -8.48 21.16 8.84
N ARG A 151 -8.29 19.85 8.86
CA ARG A 151 -7.86 19.10 10.04
C ARG A 151 -6.80 18.08 9.71
N ASP A 152 -6.05 17.66 10.71
CA ASP A 152 -5.24 16.45 10.59
C ASP A 152 -6.13 15.27 10.15
N TYR A 153 -5.62 14.42 9.24
CA TYR A 153 -6.43 13.36 8.64
C TYR A 153 -6.80 12.22 9.60
N HIS A 154 -6.09 12.10 10.73
CA HIS A 154 -6.45 11.17 11.82
C HIS A 154 -7.50 11.73 12.79
N SER A 155 -7.74 13.03 12.74
CA SER A 155 -8.69 13.73 13.63
C SER A 155 -10.06 13.91 12.97
N LEU A 156 -10.99 14.45 13.75
CA LEU A 156 -12.29 14.96 13.29
C LEU A 156 -12.41 16.40 13.70
N THR A 157 -13.21 17.19 12.97
CA THR A 157 -13.49 18.60 13.32
C THR A 157 -14.95 18.78 13.71
N HIS A 158 -15.20 19.78 14.55
CA HIS A 158 -16.52 20.23 14.95
C HIS A 158 -16.64 21.72 14.78
N GLU A 159 -17.87 22.23 14.71
CA GLU A 159 -18.13 23.67 14.68
C GLU A 159 -17.37 24.38 15.80
N ASN A 160 -16.59 25.39 15.42
CA ASN A 160 -15.77 26.12 16.37
C ASN A 160 -15.61 27.60 15.97
N GLY A 161 -15.37 28.45 16.95
CA GLY A 161 -15.20 29.89 16.75
C GLY A 161 -13.81 30.34 16.26
N ALA A 162 -12.87 29.42 16.07
CA ALA A 162 -11.54 29.73 15.55
C ALA A 162 -11.46 29.74 14.02
N LEU A 163 -12.49 29.16 13.35
CA LEU A 163 -12.55 29.10 11.89
C LEU A 163 -12.83 30.50 11.32
N ASP A 164 -11.91 30.98 10.47
CA ASP A 164 -12.13 32.17 9.67
C ASP A 164 -12.93 31.82 8.40
N GLY A 165 -14.19 32.17 8.39
CA GLY A 165 -15.12 31.91 7.28
C GLY A 165 -15.03 32.88 6.10
N ARG A 166 -14.07 33.82 6.11
CA ARG A 166 -13.95 34.82 5.03
C ARG A 166 -13.56 34.17 3.71
N VAL A 167 -14.25 34.63 2.66
CA VAL A 167 -14.04 34.20 1.28
C VAL A 167 -13.43 35.35 0.50
N GLN A 168 -12.33 35.13 -0.17
CA GLN A 168 -11.73 36.09 -1.09
C GLN A 168 -12.05 35.66 -2.52
N THR A 169 -12.73 36.52 -3.28
CA THR A 169 -13.13 36.23 -4.66
C THR A 169 -12.43 37.15 -5.63
N GLU A 170 -11.76 36.57 -6.57
CA GLU A 170 -11.20 37.22 -7.77
C GLU A 170 -11.91 36.67 -9.01
N LYS A 171 -11.66 37.23 -10.18
CA LYS A 171 -12.23 36.67 -11.41
C LYS A 171 -11.79 35.22 -11.62
N PHE A 172 -12.74 34.27 -11.58
CA PHE A 172 -12.54 32.84 -11.77
C PHE A 172 -11.68 32.14 -10.69
N LEU A 173 -11.49 32.79 -9.53
CA LEU A 173 -10.72 32.23 -8.43
C LEU A 173 -11.38 32.63 -7.08
N THR A 174 -11.67 31.64 -6.26
CA THR A 174 -12.17 31.82 -4.89
C THR A 174 -11.20 31.18 -3.91
N THR A 175 -10.78 31.92 -2.88
CA THR A 175 -9.78 31.45 -1.90
C THR A 175 -10.36 31.48 -0.50
N VAL A 176 -10.13 30.43 0.28
CA VAL A 176 -10.43 30.34 1.72
C VAL A 176 -9.16 29.98 2.49
N LYS A 177 -9.03 30.56 3.69
CA LYS A 177 -7.93 30.27 4.61
C LYS A 177 -8.46 30.25 6.05
N PRO A 178 -9.12 29.14 6.46
CA PRO A 178 -9.81 29.05 7.75
C PRO A 178 -8.91 29.17 8.97
N TYR A 179 -7.64 28.73 8.86
CA TYR A 179 -6.66 28.78 9.96
C TYR A 179 -5.34 29.35 9.48
N ALA A 180 -4.67 30.16 10.31
CA ALA A 180 -3.49 30.91 9.94
C ALA A 180 -2.25 30.02 9.64
N ASP A 181 -2.14 28.92 10.35
CA ASP A 181 -1.05 27.92 10.29
C ASP A 181 -1.21 26.88 9.18
N LEU A 182 -2.37 26.80 8.54
CA LEU A 182 -2.63 25.92 7.42
C LEU A 182 -2.57 26.68 6.07
N PRO A 183 -2.33 25.98 4.96
CA PRO A 183 -2.31 26.61 3.64
C PRO A 183 -3.68 27.15 3.27
N ALA A 184 -3.72 28.13 2.39
CA ALA A 184 -4.96 28.54 1.74
C ALA A 184 -5.41 27.43 0.77
N LEU A 185 -6.74 27.28 0.60
CA LEU A 185 -7.34 26.44 -0.43
C LEU A 185 -7.93 27.36 -1.50
N ASN A 186 -7.42 27.20 -2.71
CA ASN A 186 -7.80 28.00 -3.88
C ASN A 186 -8.70 27.18 -4.79
N PHE A 187 -9.83 27.74 -5.17
CA PHE A 187 -10.79 27.14 -6.10
C PHE A 187 -10.78 27.95 -7.41
N ALA A 188 -10.15 27.43 -8.45
CA ALA A 188 -10.30 28.01 -9.79
C ALA A 188 -11.57 27.42 -10.44
N HIS A 189 -12.39 28.27 -11.08
CA HIS A 189 -13.68 27.91 -11.63
C HIS A 189 -14.09 28.83 -12.80
N GLU A 190 -15.08 28.43 -13.56
CA GLU A 190 -15.58 29.20 -14.73
C GLU A 190 -16.78 30.08 -14.39
N VAL A 191 -17.16 30.19 -13.13
CA VAL A 191 -18.33 30.93 -12.64
C VAL A 191 -18.01 32.41 -12.55
N GLY A 192 -18.95 33.25 -13.02
CA GLY A 192 -18.88 34.71 -12.87
C GLY A 192 -19.33 35.23 -11.51
N GLU A 193 -20.23 34.51 -10.81
CA GLU A 193 -20.77 34.86 -9.52
C GLU A 193 -20.60 33.73 -8.50
N VAL A 194 -20.18 34.08 -7.30
CA VAL A 194 -19.97 33.19 -6.16
C VAL A 194 -20.92 33.59 -5.05
N GLU A 195 -21.77 32.69 -4.61
CA GLU A 195 -22.68 32.90 -3.49
C GLU A 195 -21.97 32.51 -2.18
N THR A 196 -21.60 33.50 -1.34
CA THR A 196 -21.06 33.22 -0.01
C THR A 196 -22.14 32.68 0.91
N SER A 197 -21.84 31.59 1.66
CA SER A 197 -22.80 30.94 2.57
C SER A 197 -22.40 31.01 4.04
N GLY A 198 -21.25 30.49 4.42
CA GLY A 198 -20.77 30.48 5.80
C GLY A 198 -21.56 29.54 6.71
N TRP A 199 -21.97 28.39 6.22
CA TRP A 199 -22.79 27.43 6.97
C TRP A 199 -22.06 26.24 7.46
N TRP A 200 -22.34 25.78 8.69
CA TRP A 200 -21.91 24.50 9.22
C TRP A 200 -22.96 23.43 8.93
N TYR A 201 -22.48 22.34 8.32
CA TYR A 201 -23.19 21.08 8.18
C TYR A 201 -22.75 20.16 9.32
N ARG A 202 -23.66 19.77 10.20
CA ARG A 202 -23.35 19.13 11.48
C ARG A 202 -23.71 17.66 11.51
N ASN A 203 -22.95 16.91 12.32
CA ASN A 203 -23.23 15.51 12.66
C ASN A 203 -23.16 14.55 11.45
N PHE A 204 -22.21 14.72 10.55
CA PHE A 204 -21.88 13.61 9.64
C PHE A 204 -21.45 12.40 10.45
N GLU A 205 -21.88 11.17 10.04
CA GLU A 205 -21.45 9.92 10.67
C GLU A 205 -20.64 9.08 9.69
N TYR A 206 -19.48 8.57 10.17
CA TYR A 206 -18.59 7.69 9.43
C TYR A 206 -18.75 6.24 9.92
N ALA A 207 -19.49 5.44 9.16
CA ALA A 207 -19.91 4.09 9.56
C ALA A 207 -18.74 3.15 9.87
N VAL A 208 -17.65 3.22 9.10
CA VAL A 208 -16.48 2.38 9.31
C VAL A 208 -15.71 2.76 10.58
N GLU A 209 -15.62 4.06 10.91
CA GLU A 209 -14.99 4.50 12.15
C GLU A 209 -15.81 4.05 13.36
N ARG A 210 -17.14 4.11 13.27
CA ARG A 210 -18.05 3.60 14.31
C ARG A 210 -17.90 2.09 14.52
N GLU A 211 -17.82 1.29 13.44
CA GLU A 211 -17.58 -0.15 13.51
C GLU A 211 -16.25 -0.47 14.21
N ARG A 212 -15.24 0.37 13.99
CA ARG A 212 -13.90 0.25 14.59
C ARG A 212 -13.84 0.70 16.06
N GLY A 213 -14.93 1.23 16.61
CA GLY A 213 -14.98 1.76 17.97
C GLY A 213 -14.22 3.07 18.16
N LEU A 214 -14.09 3.86 17.11
CA LEU A 214 -13.41 5.16 17.10
C LEU A 214 -14.42 6.29 17.08
N ASP A 215 -13.95 7.54 17.32
CA ASP A 215 -14.78 8.72 17.11
C ASP A 215 -15.14 8.83 15.63
N PHE A 216 -16.44 9.08 15.35
CA PHE A 216 -17.02 8.91 14.03
C PHE A 216 -17.97 10.06 13.61
N ARG A 217 -18.07 11.14 14.42
CA ARG A 217 -18.93 12.29 14.11
C ARG A 217 -18.12 13.50 13.75
N GLU A 218 -18.52 14.22 12.70
CA GLU A 218 -17.82 15.39 12.19
C GLU A 218 -18.80 16.50 11.77
N ASP A 219 -18.38 17.75 11.91
CA ASP A 219 -19.03 18.89 11.30
C ASP A 219 -18.14 19.46 10.19
N LEU A 220 -18.76 19.87 9.07
CA LEU A 220 -18.05 20.41 7.92
C LEU A 220 -18.56 21.82 7.60
N PHE A 221 -17.66 22.70 7.19
CA PHE A 221 -18.00 24.10 6.87
C PHE A 221 -18.16 24.30 5.36
N SER A 222 -19.24 24.98 4.95
CA SER A 222 -19.49 25.42 3.57
C SER A 222 -19.29 26.92 3.45
N PRO A 223 -18.17 27.39 2.87
CA PRO A 223 -17.88 28.82 2.75
C PRO A 223 -18.69 29.52 1.65
N PHE A 224 -19.01 28.83 0.54
CA PHE A 224 -19.66 29.39 -0.63
C PHE A 224 -20.34 28.32 -1.49
N ALA A 225 -21.07 28.76 -2.51
CA ALA A 225 -21.62 27.96 -3.60
C ALA A 225 -21.15 28.50 -4.96
N LEU A 226 -20.92 27.61 -5.90
CA LEU A 226 -20.67 27.89 -7.32
C LEU A 226 -21.86 27.46 -8.13
N LYS A 227 -22.35 28.32 -9.05
CA LYS A 227 -23.48 28.02 -9.94
C LYS A 227 -23.03 28.09 -11.39
N PHE A 228 -23.23 27.01 -12.13
CA PHE A 228 -22.82 26.84 -13.51
C PHE A 228 -24.05 26.64 -14.41
N ASP A 229 -24.13 27.39 -15.49
CA ASP A 229 -25.14 27.18 -16.53
C ASP A 229 -24.62 26.11 -17.52
N LEU A 230 -25.10 24.87 -17.36
CA LEU A 230 -24.77 23.76 -18.26
C LEU A 230 -25.55 23.80 -19.57
N GLY A 231 -26.56 24.63 -19.69
CA GLY A 231 -27.28 24.91 -20.96
C GLY A 231 -26.40 25.66 -21.96
N GLN A 232 -25.54 26.56 -21.48
CA GLN A 232 -24.57 27.28 -22.32
C GLN A 232 -23.27 26.50 -22.59
N ARG A 233 -22.86 25.65 -21.64
CA ARG A 233 -21.66 24.86 -21.73
C ARG A 233 -21.96 23.48 -21.18
N ASN A 234 -21.81 22.44 -21.99
CA ASN A 234 -22.03 21.06 -21.55
C ASN A 234 -20.96 20.54 -20.56
N LYS A 235 -19.83 21.26 -20.42
CA LYS A 235 -18.73 20.87 -19.52
C LYS A 235 -18.27 22.05 -18.69
N VAL A 236 -18.05 21.81 -17.41
CA VAL A 236 -17.47 22.76 -16.45
C VAL A 236 -16.47 22.07 -15.54
N SER A 237 -15.51 22.85 -15.04
CA SER A 237 -14.42 22.35 -14.20
C SER A 237 -14.26 23.17 -12.93
N ILE A 238 -13.78 22.51 -11.87
CA ILE A 238 -13.31 23.13 -10.63
C ILE A 238 -11.91 22.56 -10.33
N ILE A 239 -10.93 23.42 -10.09
CA ILE A 239 -9.62 23.02 -9.57
C ILE A 239 -9.55 23.49 -8.12
N ALA A 240 -9.43 22.56 -7.16
CA ALA A 240 -9.16 22.89 -5.76
C ALA A 240 -7.71 22.54 -5.41
N SER A 241 -6.95 23.53 -4.91
CA SER A 241 -5.50 23.37 -4.74
C SER A 241 -4.93 24.24 -3.62
N THR A 242 -3.82 23.79 -3.03
CA THR A 242 -2.97 24.65 -2.17
C THR A 242 -2.18 25.68 -2.98
N GLU A 243 -2.14 25.55 -4.30
CA GLU A 243 -1.51 26.46 -5.23
C GLU A 243 -2.59 27.23 -6.02
N ARG A 244 -2.23 28.38 -6.58
CA ARG A 244 -3.12 29.14 -7.48
C ARG A 244 -2.99 28.61 -8.89
N HIS A 245 -4.10 28.31 -9.55
CA HIS A 245 -4.17 27.85 -10.94
C HIS A 245 -5.15 28.65 -11.75
N GLU A 246 -4.91 28.76 -13.04
CA GLU A 246 -5.90 29.21 -14.01
C GLU A 246 -6.83 28.07 -14.37
N ILE A 247 -8.15 28.32 -14.43
CA ILE A 247 -9.13 27.26 -14.73
C ILE A 247 -8.92 26.64 -16.12
N SER A 248 -8.39 27.38 -17.06
CA SER A 248 -8.01 26.88 -18.41
C SER A 248 -7.00 25.74 -18.38
N SER A 249 -6.30 25.54 -17.26
CA SER A 249 -5.36 24.44 -17.07
C SER A 249 -6.03 23.09 -16.82
N ALA A 250 -7.32 23.03 -16.48
CA ALA A 250 -8.02 21.80 -16.09
C ALA A 250 -7.93 20.69 -17.14
N ASP A 251 -8.16 21.01 -18.42
CA ASP A 251 -8.05 20.02 -19.51
C ASP A 251 -6.60 19.63 -19.81
N GLN A 252 -5.64 20.54 -19.64
CA GLN A 252 -4.21 20.20 -19.76
C GLN A 252 -3.79 19.22 -18.66
N PHE A 253 -4.23 19.41 -17.42
CA PHE A 253 -3.97 18.49 -16.30
C PHE A 253 -4.60 17.12 -16.58
N ARG A 254 -5.84 17.08 -17.10
CA ARG A 254 -6.50 15.83 -17.48
C ARG A 254 -5.70 15.06 -18.54
N VAL A 255 -5.31 15.72 -19.62
CA VAL A 255 -4.54 15.10 -20.71
C VAL A 255 -3.18 14.62 -20.22
N ALA A 256 -2.49 15.41 -19.39
CA ALA A 256 -1.20 15.03 -18.81
C ALA A 256 -1.33 13.77 -17.94
N GLU A 257 -2.36 13.70 -17.09
CA GLU A 257 -2.57 12.55 -16.20
C GLU A 257 -3.00 11.29 -16.97
N ILE A 258 -3.84 11.40 -18.00
CA ILE A 258 -4.17 10.28 -18.90
C ILE A 258 -2.88 9.72 -19.55
N ARG A 259 -2.02 10.58 -20.06
CA ARG A 259 -0.75 10.17 -20.69
C ARG A 259 0.18 9.51 -19.67
N ARG A 260 0.29 10.08 -18.47
CA ARG A 260 1.12 9.53 -17.39
C ARG A 260 0.66 8.10 -17.03
N ARG A 261 -0.65 7.90 -16.79
CA ARG A 261 -1.20 6.59 -16.45
C ARG A 261 -1.08 5.59 -17.58
N ALA A 262 -1.24 6.02 -18.82
CA ALA A 262 -1.02 5.16 -19.98
C ALA A 262 0.44 4.68 -20.04
N ALA A 263 1.41 5.56 -19.76
CA ALA A 263 2.83 5.18 -19.70
C ALA A 263 3.11 4.20 -18.53
N VAL A 264 2.48 4.41 -17.36
CA VAL A 264 2.55 3.46 -16.23
C VAL A 264 1.99 2.10 -16.64
N ALA A 265 0.82 2.05 -17.24
CA ALA A 265 0.20 0.79 -17.67
C ALA A 265 1.06 0.05 -18.72
N GLN A 266 1.75 0.79 -19.60
CA GLN A 266 2.69 0.22 -20.58
C GLN A 266 3.98 -0.34 -19.95
N SER A 267 4.33 0.05 -18.74
CA SER A 267 5.47 -0.51 -18.00
C SER A 267 5.18 -1.87 -17.37
N ALA A 268 3.96 -2.38 -17.50
CA ALA A 268 3.62 -3.73 -17.04
C ALA A 268 4.54 -4.77 -17.70
N PRO A 269 5.14 -5.69 -16.91
CA PRO A 269 6.14 -6.62 -17.41
C PRO A 269 5.58 -7.64 -18.41
N VAL A 270 4.27 -7.86 -18.42
CA VAL A 270 3.56 -8.74 -19.35
C VAL A 270 2.21 -8.13 -19.73
N ASP A 271 1.70 -8.52 -20.89
CA ASP A 271 0.37 -8.15 -21.35
C ASP A 271 -0.70 -9.08 -20.73
N ASP A 272 -1.04 -8.78 -19.48
CA ASP A 272 -2.06 -9.47 -18.69
C ASP A 272 -2.85 -8.42 -17.90
N GLU A 273 -4.16 -8.58 -17.79
CA GLU A 273 -5.06 -7.60 -17.18
C GLU A 273 -4.76 -7.39 -15.69
N ILE A 274 -4.53 -8.48 -14.95
CA ILE A 274 -4.22 -8.42 -13.51
C ILE A 274 -2.88 -7.71 -13.31
N VAL A 275 -1.85 -8.10 -14.09
CA VAL A 275 -0.51 -7.50 -13.98
C VAL A 275 -0.54 -6.02 -14.33
N ARG A 276 -1.32 -5.63 -15.33
CA ARG A 276 -1.50 -4.22 -15.71
C ARG A 276 -2.19 -3.43 -14.58
N THR A 277 -3.23 -4.00 -13.98
CA THR A 277 -3.95 -3.38 -12.85
C THR A 277 -3.05 -3.23 -11.63
N LEU A 278 -2.30 -4.28 -11.27
CA LEU A 278 -1.31 -4.23 -10.17
C LEU A 278 -0.19 -3.22 -10.45
N THR A 279 0.22 -3.03 -11.73
CA THR A 279 1.21 -2.03 -12.12
C THR A 279 0.70 -0.60 -11.92
N LEU A 280 -0.58 -0.35 -12.23
CA LEU A 280 -1.23 0.94 -11.94
C LEU A 280 -1.39 1.17 -10.43
N ALA A 281 -1.77 0.14 -9.68
CA ALA A 281 -1.83 0.19 -8.23
C ALA A 281 -0.47 0.48 -7.60
N ALA A 282 0.60 -0.16 -8.09
CA ALA A 282 1.97 0.03 -7.61
C ALA A 282 2.45 1.50 -7.71
N ASP A 283 2.02 2.22 -8.74
CA ASP A 283 2.36 3.63 -8.93
C ASP A 283 1.86 4.52 -7.79
N GLN A 284 0.74 4.18 -7.18
CA GLN A 284 0.08 4.99 -6.16
C GLN A 284 0.85 5.03 -4.83
N PHE A 285 1.71 4.06 -4.56
CA PHE A 285 2.48 3.98 -3.31
C PHE A 285 3.83 4.68 -3.36
N ILE A 286 4.36 4.99 -4.55
CA ILE A 286 5.67 5.62 -4.72
C ILE A 286 5.50 7.14 -4.64
N VAL A 287 6.05 7.75 -3.60
CA VAL A 287 5.87 9.17 -3.31
C VAL A 287 7.20 9.91 -3.12
N ALA A 288 7.15 11.23 -3.23
CA ALA A 288 8.30 12.09 -2.94
C ALA A 288 8.59 12.13 -1.43
N ARG A 289 9.87 12.12 -1.06
CA ARG A 289 10.40 12.41 0.27
C ARG A 289 11.65 13.28 0.13
N ASN A 290 11.56 14.54 0.52
CA ASN A 290 12.62 15.52 0.23
C ASN A 290 12.99 15.51 -1.27
N ASP A 291 14.28 15.33 -1.60
CA ASP A 291 14.79 15.22 -2.98
C ASP A 291 14.77 13.76 -3.51
N HIS A 292 14.26 12.80 -2.73
CA HIS A 292 14.25 11.37 -3.00
C HIS A 292 12.83 10.81 -3.11
N LYS A 293 12.72 9.49 -3.11
CA LYS A 293 11.46 8.74 -3.10
C LYS A 293 11.36 7.87 -1.86
N THR A 294 10.12 7.54 -1.50
CA THR A 294 9.78 6.54 -0.49
C THR A 294 8.52 5.79 -0.91
N ILE A 295 8.11 4.81 -0.10
CA ILE A 295 6.90 4.03 -0.31
C ILE A 295 5.96 4.25 0.87
N ILE A 296 4.72 4.68 0.59
CA ILE A 296 3.64 4.65 1.58
C ILE A 296 3.22 3.20 1.78
N ALA A 297 3.22 2.72 3.02
CA ALA A 297 2.90 1.32 3.35
C ALA A 297 1.45 0.96 3.02
N GLY A 298 0.52 1.89 3.17
CA GLY A 298 -0.88 1.67 2.83
C GLY A 298 -1.77 2.89 2.99
N TYR A 299 -2.79 2.98 2.13
CA TYR A 299 -3.82 4.00 2.22
C TYR A 299 -5.06 3.42 2.92
N HIS A 300 -5.66 4.20 3.86
CA HIS A 300 -5.48 5.66 3.99
C HIS A 300 -4.41 6.09 5.00
N TRP A 301 -4.13 5.33 6.06
CA TRP A 301 -3.54 5.83 7.31
C TRP A 301 -2.06 5.54 7.54
N PHE A 302 -1.44 4.66 6.76
CA PHE A 302 -0.02 4.41 6.93
C PHE A 302 0.84 5.52 6.32
N SER A 303 2.00 5.76 6.93
CA SER A 303 3.11 6.54 6.38
C SER A 303 4.13 5.60 5.70
N ASP A 304 5.39 6.01 5.62
CA ASP A 304 6.47 5.17 5.12
C ASP A 304 7.09 4.34 6.25
N TRP A 305 6.99 3.04 6.11
CA TRP A 305 7.50 2.05 7.05
C TRP A 305 8.65 1.28 6.43
N GLY A 306 9.73 1.05 7.20
CA GLY A 306 10.94 0.41 6.70
C GLY A 306 10.72 -1.04 6.26
N ARG A 307 10.05 -1.84 7.08
CA ARG A 307 9.69 -3.24 6.75
C ARG A 307 8.90 -3.31 5.46
N ASP A 308 7.80 -2.56 5.41
CA ASP A 308 6.88 -2.53 4.27
C ASP A 308 7.58 -2.06 3.00
N THR A 309 8.41 -1.01 3.11
CA THR A 309 9.20 -0.48 2.01
C THR A 309 10.17 -1.53 1.46
N MET A 310 10.92 -2.22 2.31
CA MET A 310 11.93 -3.20 1.85
C MET A 310 11.29 -4.43 1.22
N ILE A 311 10.15 -4.90 1.72
CA ILE A 311 9.38 -6.00 1.14
C ILE A 311 8.71 -5.57 -0.17
N ALA A 312 8.13 -4.36 -0.21
CA ALA A 312 7.37 -3.88 -1.36
C ALA A 312 8.26 -3.38 -2.52
N LEU A 313 9.46 -2.89 -2.25
CA LEU A 313 10.34 -2.26 -3.24
C LEU A 313 10.54 -3.10 -4.51
N PRO A 314 10.85 -4.40 -4.46
CA PRO A 314 11.05 -5.19 -5.67
C PRO A 314 9.83 -5.19 -6.60
N GLY A 315 8.64 -5.45 -6.06
CA GLY A 315 7.40 -5.51 -6.83
C GLY A 315 6.98 -4.15 -7.37
N LEU A 316 7.02 -3.09 -6.55
CA LEU A 316 6.54 -1.78 -6.96
C LEU A 316 7.49 -1.07 -7.93
N THR A 317 8.80 -1.30 -7.83
CA THR A 317 9.80 -0.55 -8.59
C THR A 317 10.56 -1.38 -9.62
N LEU A 318 11.20 -2.49 -9.19
CA LEU A 318 12.11 -3.26 -10.06
C LEU A 318 11.35 -4.00 -11.15
N VAL A 319 10.24 -4.63 -10.82
CA VAL A 319 9.37 -5.34 -11.77
C VAL A 319 8.82 -4.39 -12.83
N THR A 320 8.55 -3.14 -12.45
CA THR A 320 8.01 -2.09 -13.34
C THR A 320 9.10 -1.24 -14.01
N GLY A 321 10.38 -1.60 -13.86
CA GLY A 321 11.52 -0.93 -14.49
C GLY A 321 11.92 0.42 -13.88
N ARG A 322 11.40 0.77 -12.69
CA ARG A 322 11.68 2.05 -12.01
C ARG A 322 12.95 1.98 -11.15
N PHE A 323 14.08 1.66 -11.79
CA PHE A 323 15.35 1.41 -11.09
C PHE A 323 15.88 2.66 -10.35
N ASP A 324 15.65 3.85 -10.87
CA ASP A 324 16.08 5.09 -10.23
C ASP A 324 15.32 5.31 -8.91
N ALA A 325 14.01 5.10 -8.90
CA ALA A 325 13.22 5.16 -7.67
C ALA A 325 13.70 4.13 -6.63
N ALA A 326 14.05 2.92 -7.06
CA ALA A 326 14.61 1.91 -6.17
C ALA A 326 15.94 2.34 -5.55
N ARG A 327 16.85 2.93 -6.35
CA ARG A 327 18.12 3.48 -5.86
C ARG A 327 17.91 4.59 -4.84
N ASP A 328 17.03 5.55 -5.16
CA ASP A 328 16.70 6.67 -4.29
C ASP A 328 16.17 6.18 -2.93
N ILE A 329 15.24 5.23 -2.93
CA ILE A 329 14.66 4.65 -1.71
C ILE A 329 15.73 3.96 -0.88
N LEU A 330 16.53 3.06 -1.49
CA LEU A 330 17.58 2.33 -0.76
C LEU A 330 18.65 3.27 -0.20
N LEU A 331 19.02 4.31 -0.96
CA LEU A 331 19.97 5.31 -0.50
C LEU A 331 19.42 6.15 0.64
N GLU A 332 18.16 6.57 0.57
CA GLU A 332 17.53 7.33 1.64
C GLU A 332 17.49 6.52 2.94
N PHE A 333 17.01 5.28 2.90
CA PHE A 333 16.96 4.44 4.10
C PHE A 333 18.36 4.11 4.65
N SER A 334 19.38 3.93 3.79
CA SER A 334 20.74 3.65 4.24
C SER A 334 21.36 4.76 5.11
N ARG A 335 20.92 6.02 4.91
CA ARG A 335 21.38 7.19 5.69
C ARG A 335 20.88 7.20 7.13
N TYR A 336 19.77 6.47 7.37
CA TYR A 336 19.15 6.39 8.69
C TYR A 336 19.48 5.08 9.41
N VAL A 337 20.41 4.27 8.90
CA VAL A 337 20.90 3.11 9.63
C VAL A 337 21.65 3.60 10.87
N ASP A 338 21.21 3.14 12.04
CA ASP A 338 21.83 3.51 13.32
C ASP A 338 22.03 2.27 14.20
N ARG A 339 23.27 2.04 14.64
CA ARG A 339 23.69 0.86 15.40
C ARG A 339 23.24 -0.44 14.75
N GLY A 340 23.44 -0.54 13.44
CA GLY A 340 23.11 -1.71 12.65
C GLY A 340 21.62 -1.97 12.42
N MET A 341 20.75 -1.02 12.67
CA MET A 341 19.32 -1.16 12.47
C MET A 341 18.78 -0.12 11.49
N LEU A 342 17.90 -0.57 10.61
CA LEU A 342 17.08 0.27 9.75
C LEU A 342 15.88 0.78 10.55
N PRO A 343 15.43 2.04 10.35
CA PRO A 343 14.21 2.52 11.01
C PRO A 343 12.98 1.72 10.52
N ASN A 344 12.11 1.37 11.46
CA ASN A 344 10.83 0.74 11.14
C ASN A 344 9.78 1.76 10.72
N ARG A 345 9.81 2.96 11.31
CA ARG A 345 8.88 4.02 11.02
C ARG A 345 9.55 5.39 11.07
N PHE A 346 9.17 6.25 10.12
CA PHE A 346 9.42 7.68 10.20
C PHE A 346 8.14 8.36 10.70
N PRO A 347 8.16 8.98 11.90
CA PRO A 347 6.98 9.65 12.45
C PRO A 347 6.53 10.85 11.62
N ASP A 348 5.22 11.12 11.61
CA ASP A 348 4.60 12.19 10.83
C ASP A 348 4.97 13.61 11.33
N ALA A 349 5.33 13.75 12.62
CA ALA A 349 5.53 15.06 13.27
C ALA A 349 6.99 15.49 13.40
N GLY A 350 7.96 14.83 12.76
CA GLY A 350 9.38 15.16 12.83
C GLY A 350 10.07 14.67 14.11
N GLU A 351 9.50 13.68 14.78
CA GLU A 351 10.11 12.92 15.87
C GLU A 351 11.27 12.05 15.37
N GLU A 352 12.09 11.52 16.28
CA GLU A 352 13.17 10.60 15.91
C GLU A 352 12.62 9.31 15.28
N PRO A 353 13.34 8.72 14.28
CA PRO A 353 12.95 7.45 13.69
C PRO A 353 12.85 6.32 14.72
N GLU A 354 11.86 5.45 14.57
CA GLU A 354 11.65 4.29 15.45
C GLU A 354 12.42 3.07 14.93
N TYR A 355 13.19 2.39 15.82
CA TYR A 355 14.07 1.27 15.45
C TYR A 355 13.63 -0.08 16.02
N ASN A 356 12.35 -0.27 16.31
CA ASN A 356 11.78 -1.46 16.91
C ASN A 356 11.52 -2.60 15.88
N THR A 357 12.54 -3.00 15.16
CA THR A 357 12.43 -4.04 14.12
C THR A 357 13.73 -4.80 13.93
N VAL A 358 13.68 -6.11 13.77
CA VAL A 358 14.82 -6.94 13.35
C VAL A 358 14.74 -7.33 11.87
N ASP A 359 13.54 -7.54 11.38
CA ASP A 359 13.28 -8.04 10.02
C ASP A 359 13.46 -6.96 8.94
N ALA A 360 13.04 -5.70 9.16
CA ALA A 360 13.22 -4.62 8.18
C ALA A 360 14.68 -4.48 7.73
N THR A 361 15.60 -4.53 8.70
CA THR A 361 17.05 -4.48 8.43
C THR A 361 17.53 -5.65 7.58
N LEU A 362 17.00 -6.85 7.81
CA LEU A 362 17.39 -8.04 7.04
C LEU A 362 16.72 -8.08 5.66
N TRP A 363 15.50 -7.57 5.51
CA TRP A 363 14.86 -7.36 4.21
C TRP A 363 15.59 -6.35 3.34
N PHE A 364 16.32 -5.40 3.93
CA PHE A 364 17.17 -4.46 3.17
C PHE A 364 18.20 -5.17 2.31
N PHE A 365 18.85 -6.24 2.82
CA PHE A 365 19.78 -7.06 2.03
C PHE A 365 19.09 -7.72 0.83
N GLU A 366 17.87 -8.21 1.01
CA GLU A 366 17.09 -8.81 -0.07
C GLU A 366 16.70 -7.76 -1.11
N ALA A 367 16.26 -6.56 -0.70
CA ALA A 367 15.93 -5.46 -1.60
C ALA A 367 17.16 -5.02 -2.44
N VAL A 368 18.35 -4.92 -1.82
CA VAL A 368 19.61 -4.60 -2.52
C VAL A 368 20.01 -5.73 -3.47
N ARG A 369 19.87 -7.00 -3.07
CA ARG A 369 20.11 -8.15 -3.94
C ARG A 369 19.21 -8.11 -5.17
N GLN A 370 17.91 -7.82 -4.98
CA GLN A 370 16.93 -7.70 -6.06
C GLN A 370 17.28 -6.55 -7.00
N LEU A 371 17.69 -5.38 -6.47
CA LEU A 371 18.16 -4.27 -7.32
C LEU A 371 19.26 -4.74 -8.27
N VAL A 372 20.26 -5.44 -7.76
CA VAL A 372 21.37 -5.98 -8.59
C VAL A 372 20.87 -7.03 -9.58
N ALA A 373 19.97 -7.92 -9.16
CA ALA A 373 19.40 -8.95 -10.03
C ALA A 373 18.67 -8.34 -11.24
N TYR A 374 17.92 -7.26 -11.03
CA TYR A 374 17.17 -6.58 -12.10
C TYR A 374 18.03 -5.64 -12.95
N SER A 375 18.84 -4.79 -12.32
CA SER A 375 19.58 -3.73 -13.02
C SER A 375 20.99 -4.15 -13.47
N GLY A 376 21.61 -5.11 -12.79
CA GLY A 376 23.04 -5.46 -12.95
C GLY A 376 23.99 -4.39 -12.36
N ASP A 377 23.49 -3.46 -11.55
CA ASP A 377 24.24 -2.29 -11.07
C ASP A 377 25.04 -2.60 -9.79
N HIS A 378 26.05 -3.47 -9.95
CA HIS A 378 27.01 -3.76 -8.88
C HIS A 378 27.81 -2.54 -8.43
N LYS A 379 28.02 -1.57 -9.36
CA LYS A 379 28.78 -0.36 -9.05
C LYS A 379 28.08 0.50 -8.02
N PHE A 380 26.78 0.73 -8.18
CA PHE A 380 25.98 1.49 -7.22
C PHE A 380 26.05 0.88 -5.82
N VAL A 381 25.89 -0.45 -5.70
CA VAL A 381 25.95 -1.13 -4.42
C VAL A 381 27.33 -0.99 -3.78
N ARG A 382 28.42 -1.21 -4.55
CA ARG A 382 29.77 -1.08 -4.05
C ARG A 382 30.09 0.33 -3.54
N ASP A 383 29.67 1.35 -4.30
CA ASP A 383 30.06 2.74 -4.05
C ASP A 383 29.19 3.41 -2.97
N HIS A 384 27.96 2.94 -2.73
CA HIS A 384 27.00 3.60 -1.87
C HIS A 384 26.42 2.78 -0.71
N LEU A 385 26.35 1.45 -0.82
CA LEU A 385 25.64 0.62 0.14
C LEU A 385 26.51 -0.43 0.83
N TYR A 386 27.62 -0.86 0.22
CA TYR A 386 28.38 -2.01 0.69
C TYR A 386 28.95 -1.84 2.10
N GLU A 387 29.48 -0.66 2.44
CA GLU A 387 30.00 -0.40 3.78
C GLU A 387 28.88 -0.36 4.84
N THR A 388 27.73 0.23 4.53
CA THR A 388 26.55 0.19 5.42
C THR A 388 26.09 -1.25 5.66
N LEU A 389 26.05 -2.08 4.62
CA LEU A 389 25.67 -3.49 4.76
C LEU A 389 26.70 -4.27 5.63
N LYS A 390 27.98 -3.97 5.52
CA LYS A 390 29.05 -4.54 6.40
C LYS A 390 28.83 -4.12 7.85
N GLU A 391 28.60 -2.83 8.08
CA GLU A 391 28.34 -2.28 9.40
C GLU A 391 27.12 -2.93 10.07
N ILE A 392 26.04 -3.18 9.31
CA ILE A 392 24.86 -3.90 9.82
C ILE A 392 25.26 -5.30 10.31
N ILE A 393 26.01 -6.08 9.52
CA ILE A 393 26.45 -7.43 9.93
C ILE A 393 27.32 -7.36 11.20
N ASP A 394 28.24 -6.40 11.27
CA ASP A 394 29.14 -6.23 12.41
C ASP A 394 28.38 -5.89 13.71
N TRP A 395 27.38 -5.02 13.64
CA TRP A 395 26.50 -4.74 14.77
C TRP A 395 25.70 -5.96 15.22
N HIS A 396 25.17 -6.75 14.30
CA HIS A 396 24.45 -7.97 14.64
C HIS A 396 25.36 -9.03 15.27
N GLU A 397 26.62 -9.05 14.89
CA GLU A 397 27.63 -9.97 15.47
C GLU A 397 28.01 -9.56 16.89
N HIS A 398 28.15 -8.25 17.15
CA HIS A 398 28.60 -7.73 18.46
C HIS A 398 27.45 -7.35 19.41
N GLY A 399 26.26 -7.15 18.92
CA GLY A 399 25.06 -6.77 19.65
C GLY A 399 24.50 -5.40 19.23
N ALA A 400 23.25 -5.40 18.73
CA ALA A 400 22.46 -4.22 18.45
C ALA A 400 21.43 -3.96 19.57
N ARG A 401 20.46 -3.04 19.32
CA ARG A 401 19.37 -2.76 20.28
C ARG A 401 18.52 -4.03 20.55
N TYR A 402 17.77 -4.05 21.62
CA TYR A 402 16.77 -5.05 21.98
C TYR A 402 17.33 -6.49 22.03
N GLY A 403 18.58 -6.66 22.48
CA GLY A 403 19.21 -7.96 22.57
C GLY A 403 19.48 -8.66 21.25
N ILE A 404 19.36 -7.96 20.11
CA ILE A 404 19.64 -8.52 18.78
C ILE A 404 21.14 -8.79 18.67
N ARG A 405 21.51 -10.07 18.55
CA ARG A 405 22.90 -10.50 18.36
C ARG A 405 22.99 -11.90 17.80
N VAL A 406 24.14 -12.21 17.20
CA VAL A 406 24.50 -13.58 16.85
C VAL A 406 24.81 -14.36 18.11
N ASP A 407 24.16 -15.51 18.28
CA ASP A 407 24.37 -16.42 19.40
C ASP A 407 25.51 -17.43 19.10
N ASP A 408 25.91 -18.20 20.13
CA ASP A 408 27.00 -19.19 20.04
C ASP A 408 26.81 -20.25 18.96
N ASP A 409 25.59 -20.51 18.51
CA ASP A 409 25.29 -21.42 17.39
C ASP A 409 25.30 -20.74 16.01
N GLY A 410 25.51 -19.42 15.95
CA GLY A 410 25.56 -18.63 14.72
C GLY A 410 24.18 -18.16 14.21
N LEU A 411 23.11 -18.41 14.97
CA LEU A 411 21.76 -17.91 14.70
C LEU A 411 21.54 -16.56 15.41
N LEU A 412 20.60 -15.76 14.91
CA LEU A 412 20.22 -14.48 15.55
C LEU A 412 19.27 -14.73 16.72
N LEU A 413 19.66 -14.25 17.88
CA LEU A 413 18.79 -14.04 19.02
C LEU A 413 18.24 -12.62 18.96
N SER A 414 16.97 -12.40 19.27
CA SER A 414 16.34 -11.09 19.33
C SER A 414 15.20 -11.05 20.33
N GLY A 415 15.00 -9.88 20.93
CA GLY A 415 13.84 -9.59 21.79
C GLY A 415 14.18 -9.28 23.22
N GLU A 416 13.38 -8.39 23.75
CA GLU A 416 13.28 -8.03 25.17
C GLU A 416 11.82 -8.10 25.60
N ALA A 417 11.58 -8.27 26.89
CA ALA A 417 10.21 -8.35 27.41
C ALA A 417 9.40 -7.09 27.04
N GLY A 418 8.23 -7.30 26.43
CA GLY A 418 7.32 -6.21 26.05
C GLY A 418 7.65 -5.51 24.72
N VAL A 419 8.65 -5.98 23.97
CA VAL A 419 9.02 -5.42 22.65
C VAL A 419 8.68 -6.41 21.54
N GLN A 420 8.11 -5.94 20.44
CA GLN A 420 7.88 -6.67 19.20
C GLN A 420 8.89 -6.20 18.15
N LEU A 421 9.56 -7.15 17.50
CA LEU A 421 10.63 -6.86 16.54
C LEU A 421 10.39 -7.50 15.17
N THR A 422 9.41 -8.40 15.05
CA THR A 422 9.06 -9.08 13.79
C THR A 422 7.80 -8.47 13.20
N TRP A 423 7.41 -8.88 11.99
CA TRP A 423 6.18 -8.40 11.34
C TRP A 423 4.89 -8.75 12.11
N MET A 424 4.95 -9.74 13.01
CA MET A 424 3.84 -10.05 13.92
C MET A 424 3.91 -9.18 15.18
N ASP A 425 3.72 -7.88 15.03
CA ASP A 425 4.04 -6.84 16.02
C ASP A 425 2.83 -6.25 16.76
N ALA A 426 1.66 -6.87 16.67
CA ALA A 426 0.47 -6.40 17.38
C ALA A 426 0.67 -6.34 18.90
N LYS A 427 0.33 -5.17 19.47
CA LYS A 427 0.40 -4.91 20.92
C LYS A 427 -0.79 -4.06 21.34
N VAL A 428 -1.44 -4.42 22.44
CA VAL A 428 -2.56 -3.66 23.03
C VAL A 428 -2.20 -3.31 24.47
N GLY A 429 -1.91 -2.03 24.73
CA GLY A 429 -1.35 -1.61 26.01
C GLY A 429 -0.02 -2.33 26.29
N ASP A 430 0.06 -3.09 27.40
CA ASP A 430 1.22 -3.90 27.75
C ASP A 430 1.15 -5.34 27.22
N TRP A 431 0.03 -5.74 26.64
CA TRP A 431 -0.15 -7.09 26.11
C TRP A 431 0.47 -7.24 24.72
N VAL A 432 1.51 -8.05 24.64
CA VAL A 432 2.11 -8.53 23.39
C VAL A 432 1.25 -9.68 22.88
N VAL A 433 0.57 -9.48 21.75
CA VAL A 433 -0.39 -10.46 21.22
C VAL A 433 0.29 -11.74 20.76
N THR A 434 1.43 -11.60 20.08
CA THR A 434 2.19 -12.71 19.53
C THR A 434 3.66 -12.60 19.96
N PRO A 435 4.01 -13.07 21.17
CA PRO A 435 5.38 -13.03 21.67
C PRO A 435 6.30 -13.89 20.80
N ARG A 436 7.39 -13.30 20.29
CA ARG A 436 8.35 -13.99 19.41
C ARG A 436 9.80 -13.65 19.80
N GLN A 437 10.02 -13.53 21.11
CA GLN A 437 11.37 -13.40 21.67
C GLN A 437 12.17 -14.69 21.45
N GLY A 438 13.45 -14.57 21.18
CA GLY A 438 14.34 -15.70 20.90
C GLY A 438 14.79 -15.75 19.44
N LYS A 439 14.78 -16.94 18.85
CA LYS A 439 15.20 -17.21 17.48
C LYS A 439 13.95 -17.46 16.62
N ALA A 440 13.38 -16.43 16.02
CA ALA A 440 12.23 -16.56 15.12
C ALA A 440 12.67 -17.14 13.76
N VAL A 441 11.87 -18.02 13.18
CA VAL A 441 12.23 -18.85 12.01
C VAL A 441 12.54 -18.02 10.77
N GLU A 442 11.74 -17.00 10.45
CA GLU A 442 11.96 -16.11 9.31
C GLU A 442 13.20 -15.24 9.50
N ILE A 443 13.48 -14.83 10.74
CA ILE A 443 14.67 -14.04 11.05
C ILE A 443 15.94 -14.85 10.75
N GLN A 444 15.95 -16.14 11.07
CA GLN A 444 17.08 -17.00 10.72
C GLN A 444 17.22 -17.17 9.20
N ALA A 445 16.09 -17.29 8.50
CA ALA A 445 16.09 -17.38 7.03
C ALA A 445 16.66 -16.10 6.39
N LEU A 446 16.18 -14.94 6.83
CA LEU A 446 16.66 -13.62 6.37
C LEU A 446 18.14 -13.39 6.73
N TRP A 447 18.57 -13.78 7.93
CA TRP A 447 19.96 -13.71 8.36
C TRP A 447 20.89 -14.52 7.46
N TYR A 448 20.53 -15.77 7.19
CA TYR A 448 21.31 -16.62 6.28
C TYR A 448 21.35 -16.04 4.86
N ASN A 449 20.21 -15.51 4.38
CA ASN A 449 20.14 -14.85 3.09
C ASN A 449 21.05 -13.61 3.05
N ALA A 450 21.04 -12.76 4.08
CA ALA A 450 21.91 -11.58 4.21
C ALA A 450 23.40 -11.98 4.15
N LEU A 451 23.83 -12.98 4.93
CA LEU A 451 25.20 -13.49 4.91
C LEU A 451 25.60 -14.05 3.53
N SER A 452 24.67 -14.69 2.84
CA SER A 452 24.91 -15.27 1.51
C SER A 452 25.01 -14.17 0.44
N VAL A 453 24.18 -13.13 0.53
CA VAL A 453 24.25 -11.92 -0.32
C VAL A 453 25.58 -11.21 -0.11
N MET A 454 25.98 -11.00 1.15
CA MET A 454 27.25 -10.33 1.48
C MET A 454 28.47 -11.14 1.01
N LYS A 455 28.43 -12.44 1.12
CA LYS A 455 29.47 -13.34 0.55
C LYS A 455 29.59 -13.15 -0.97
N GLU A 456 28.47 -13.01 -1.68
CA GLU A 456 28.47 -12.78 -3.14
C GLU A 456 29.00 -11.38 -3.50
N PHE A 457 28.59 -10.34 -2.79
CA PHE A 457 29.10 -8.99 -2.99
C PHE A 457 30.60 -8.88 -2.67
N ALA A 458 31.04 -9.45 -1.55
CA ALA A 458 32.46 -9.48 -1.18
C ALA A 458 33.33 -10.14 -2.28
N ARG A 459 32.87 -11.28 -2.81
CA ARG A 459 33.53 -11.95 -3.95
C ARG A 459 33.58 -11.08 -5.21
N GLU A 460 32.45 -10.45 -5.55
CA GLU A 460 32.32 -9.58 -6.76
C GLU A 460 33.20 -8.32 -6.65
N PHE A 461 33.35 -7.79 -5.43
CA PHE A 461 34.14 -6.57 -5.16
C PHE A 461 35.60 -6.87 -4.81
N GLY A 462 36.02 -8.13 -4.71
CA GLY A 462 37.38 -8.54 -4.41
C GLY A 462 37.76 -8.48 -2.93
N ASP A 463 36.80 -8.34 -2.01
CA ASP A 463 37.01 -8.35 -0.56
C ASP A 463 37.10 -9.80 -0.04
N THR A 464 38.30 -10.39 -0.20
CA THR A 464 38.55 -11.81 0.11
C THR A 464 38.37 -12.15 1.58
N GLU A 465 38.67 -11.25 2.50
CA GLU A 465 38.54 -11.53 3.94
C GLU A 465 37.07 -11.51 4.36
N ALA A 466 36.29 -10.54 3.88
CA ALA A 466 34.84 -10.49 4.10
C ALA A 466 34.15 -11.72 3.47
N GLU A 467 34.55 -12.17 2.25
CA GLU A 467 34.01 -13.37 1.64
C GLU A 467 34.25 -14.62 2.52
N LYS A 468 35.44 -14.79 3.05
CA LYS A 468 35.78 -15.93 3.95
C LYS A 468 34.97 -15.84 5.26
N LYS A 469 34.83 -14.62 5.85
CA LYS A 469 34.05 -14.37 7.07
C LYS A 469 32.59 -14.78 6.86
N TYR A 470 31.91 -14.21 5.87
CA TYR A 470 30.49 -14.47 5.63
C TYR A 470 30.20 -15.91 5.21
N ARG A 471 31.09 -16.54 4.47
CA ARG A 471 31.00 -17.98 4.15
C ARG A 471 30.99 -18.86 5.40
N ARG A 472 31.89 -18.60 6.38
CA ARG A 472 31.94 -19.34 7.65
C ARG A 472 30.66 -19.11 8.48
N MET A 473 30.21 -17.87 8.60
CA MET A 473 28.99 -17.51 9.35
C MET A 473 27.78 -18.19 8.73
N ALA A 474 27.59 -18.08 7.44
CA ALA A 474 26.46 -18.72 6.73
C ALA A 474 26.47 -20.24 6.88
N ALA A 475 27.66 -20.90 6.77
CA ALA A 475 27.76 -22.32 6.95
C ALA A 475 27.41 -22.77 8.39
N ARG A 476 27.75 -21.96 9.40
CA ARG A 476 27.39 -22.21 10.81
C ARG A 476 25.90 -22.07 11.02
N ALA A 477 25.32 -20.95 10.61
CA ALA A 477 23.89 -20.69 10.70
C ALA A 477 23.06 -21.81 10.04
N LYS A 478 23.44 -22.22 8.81
CA LYS A 478 22.76 -23.30 8.09
C LYS A 478 22.78 -24.64 8.84
N ARG A 479 23.91 -25.01 9.45
CA ARG A 479 24.00 -26.29 10.22
C ARG A 479 23.09 -26.23 11.44
N SER A 480 23.17 -25.16 12.22
CA SER A 480 22.39 -24.98 13.45
C SER A 480 20.90 -24.91 13.17
N PHE A 481 20.49 -24.16 12.13
CA PHE A 481 19.10 -24.09 11.72
C PHE A 481 18.50 -25.46 11.39
N ASN A 482 19.17 -26.24 10.52
CA ASN A 482 18.67 -27.56 10.12
C ASN A 482 18.65 -28.57 11.26
N HIS A 483 19.49 -28.38 12.28
CA HIS A 483 19.55 -29.24 13.47
C HIS A 483 18.38 -28.89 14.44
N SER A 484 18.08 -27.59 14.65
CA SER A 484 17.23 -27.13 15.74
C SER A 484 15.78 -26.87 15.34
N PHE A 485 15.54 -26.39 14.10
CA PHE A 485 14.21 -25.89 13.70
C PHE A 485 13.27 -26.94 13.14
N TRP A 486 13.76 -28.13 12.79
CA TRP A 486 12.89 -29.13 12.19
C TRP A 486 12.02 -29.83 13.25
N ASN A 487 10.68 -29.72 13.08
CA ASN A 487 9.68 -30.40 13.89
C ASN A 487 9.22 -31.69 13.19
N GLU A 488 9.82 -32.82 13.56
CA GLU A 488 9.53 -34.13 12.96
C GLU A 488 8.04 -34.52 13.09
N SER A 489 7.37 -34.14 14.18
CA SER A 489 5.98 -34.51 14.40
C SER A 489 5.00 -33.76 13.52
N ALA A 490 5.31 -32.53 13.12
CA ALA A 490 4.48 -31.69 12.29
C ALA A 490 4.89 -31.71 10.80
N GLY A 491 6.08 -32.21 10.47
CA GLY A 491 6.65 -32.17 9.12
C GLY A 491 6.93 -30.76 8.63
N CYS A 492 7.26 -29.84 9.55
CA CYS A 492 7.50 -28.42 9.25
C CYS A 492 8.51 -27.82 10.26
N LEU A 493 8.64 -26.48 10.27
CA LEU A 493 9.55 -25.79 11.18
C LEU A 493 8.85 -25.31 12.45
N TYR A 494 9.56 -25.29 13.57
CA TYR A 494 9.16 -24.51 14.74
C TYR A 494 9.14 -23.03 14.40
N ASP A 495 8.16 -22.27 14.93
CA ASP A 495 8.03 -20.84 14.67
C ASP A 495 9.09 -20.02 15.43
N VAL A 496 9.33 -20.36 16.70
CA VAL A 496 10.34 -19.71 17.55
C VAL A 496 11.07 -20.74 18.40
N ILE A 497 12.36 -20.52 18.66
CA ILE A 497 13.17 -21.25 19.63
C ILE A 497 13.73 -20.24 20.64
N ASP A 498 13.52 -20.49 21.95
CA ASP A 498 14.10 -19.72 23.03
C ASP A 498 14.64 -20.67 24.11
N GLY A 499 15.96 -20.83 24.16
CA GLY A 499 16.62 -21.84 24.98
C GLY A 499 16.12 -23.25 24.64
N GLU A 500 15.52 -23.92 25.62
CA GLU A 500 14.92 -25.26 25.48
C GLU A 500 13.46 -25.21 24.96
N TRP A 501 12.82 -24.06 25.02
CA TRP A 501 11.44 -23.90 24.55
C TRP A 501 11.37 -23.82 23.03
N ARG A 502 10.34 -24.44 22.47
CA ARG A 502 10.06 -24.46 21.03
C ARG A 502 8.59 -24.22 20.76
N ASP A 503 8.29 -23.18 20.01
CA ASP A 503 6.94 -22.91 19.54
C ASP A 503 6.61 -23.81 18.34
N GLY A 504 5.70 -24.76 18.54
CA GLY A 504 5.20 -25.63 17.49
C GLY A 504 3.98 -25.10 16.75
N ALA A 505 3.56 -23.85 16.96
CA ALA A 505 2.46 -23.23 16.25
C ALA A 505 2.71 -23.21 14.73
N ILE A 506 1.73 -23.67 13.96
CA ILE A 506 1.83 -23.62 12.50
C ILE A 506 1.46 -22.21 12.06
N ARG A 507 2.49 -21.45 11.67
CA ARG A 507 2.43 -20.08 11.19
C ARG A 507 3.06 -19.94 9.82
N PRO A 508 2.74 -18.90 9.04
CA PRO A 508 3.23 -18.72 7.67
C PRO A 508 4.72 -18.34 7.59
N ASN A 509 5.35 -17.93 8.70
CA ASN A 509 6.72 -17.44 8.76
C ASN A 509 7.74 -18.38 8.14
N GLN A 510 7.54 -19.69 8.27
CA GLN A 510 8.40 -20.74 7.70
C GLN A 510 8.44 -20.71 6.16
N ILE A 511 7.43 -20.10 5.49
CA ILE A 511 7.44 -20.03 4.01
C ILE A 511 8.57 -19.11 3.51
N ILE A 512 8.98 -18.12 4.31
CA ILE A 512 10.10 -17.23 4.02
C ILE A 512 11.40 -18.02 3.88
N ALA A 513 11.61 -19.04 4.71
CA ALA A 513 12.77 -19.91 4.61
C ALA A 513 12.85 -20.71 3.29
N VAL A 514 11.71 -20.91 2.61
CA VAL A 514 11.62 -21.59 1.31
C VAL A 514 11.69 -20.62 0.15
N SER A 515 11.07 -19.44 0.28
CA SER A 515 10.90 -18.47 -0.82
C SER A 515 12.13 -17.62 -1.11
N LEU A 516 13.00 -17.35 -0.13
CA LEU A 516 14.21 -16.56 -0.33
C LEU A 516 15.19 -17.20 -1.32
N GLU A 517 15.99 -16.37 -2.01
CA GLU A 517 16.97 -16.84 -3.01
C GLU A 517 17.97 -17.82 -2.41
N HIS A 518 18.50 -17.50 -1.23
CA HIS A 518 19.44 -18.37 -0.52
C HIS A 518 18.69 -19.12 0.59
N SER A 519 18.19 -20.31 0.28
CA SER A 519 17.54 -21.18 1.26
C SER A 519 18.54 -22.08 1.99
N MET A 520 18.29 -22.27 3.30
CA MET A 520 19.03 -23.23 4.13
C MET A 520 18.55 -24.67 3.98
N LEU A 521 17.35 -24.86 3.45
CA LEU A 521 16.61 -26.13 3.45
C LEU A 521 17.01 -27.04 2.30
N ALA A 522 16.95 -28.35 2.54
CA ALA A 522 16.95 -29.36 1.49
C ALA A 522 15.59 -29.34 0.74
N ARG A 523 15.60 -29.75 -0.53
CA ARG A 523 14.42 -29.69 -1.39
C ARG A 523 13.23 -30.49 -0.85
N ASP A 524 13.46 -31.63 -0.24
CA ASP A 524 12.38 -32.46 0.29
C ASP A 524 11.72 -31.79 1.49
N ARG A 525 12.49 -31.24 2.45
CA ARG A 525 11.97 -30.46 3.56
C ARG A 525 11.21 -29.20 3.10
N ALA A 526 11.74 -28.50 2.08
CA ALA A 526 11.05 -27.38 1.49
C ALA A 526 9.67 -27.76 0.93
N LYS A 527 9.58 -28.93 0.29
CA LYS A 527 8.31 -29.47 -0.23
C LYS A 527 7.33 -29.85 0.88
N GLU A 528 7.81 -30.46 1.96
CA GLU A 528 6.99 -30.79 3.13
C GLU A 528 6.41 -29.53 3.77
N ILE A 529 7.23 -28.48 3.98
CA ILE A 529 6.78 -27.19 4.51
C ILE A 529 5.68 -26.59 3.63
N VAL A 530 5.89 -26.53 2.31
CA VAL A 530 4.88 -26.02 1.38
C VAL A 530 3.57 -26.80 1.49
N THR A 531 3.63 -28.13 1.60
CA THR A 531 2.44 -28.98 1.75
C THR A 531 1.71 -28.69 3.08
N VAL A 532 2.42 -28.49 4.19
CA VAL A 532 1.81 -28.15 5.48
C VAL A 532 1.17 -26.76 5.41
N VAL A 533 1.87 -25.75 4.88
CA VAL A 533 1.37 -24.39 4.75
C VAL A 533 0.14 -24.35 3.83
N GLU A 534 0.14 -25.06 2.70
CA GLU A 534 -1.00 -25.18 1.80
C GLU A 534 -2.20 -25.78 2.52
N ARG A 535 -2.03 -26.86 3.26
CA ARG A 535 -3.12 -27.54 3.96
C ARG A 535 -3.71 -26.73 5.12
N GLU A 536 -2.87 -26.06 5.92
CA GLU A 536 -3.28 -25.46 7.19
C GLU A 536 -3.58 -23.96 7.08
N LEU A 537 -2.88 -23.25 6.20
CA LEU A 537 -2.89 -21.78 6.20
C LEU A 537 -3.44 -21.16 4.92
N PHE A 538 -3.46 -21.87 3.81
CA PHE A 538 -3.86 -21.33 2.53
C PHE A 538 -5.33 -20.89 2.52
N THR A 539 -5.58 -19.71 1.92
CA THR A 539 -6.90 -19.23 1.51
C THR A 539 -6.80 -18.59 0.12
N PRO A 540 -7.91 -18.37 -0.59
CA PRO A 540 -7.86 -17.73 -1.90
C PRO A 540 -7.24 -16.32 -1.91
N LEU A 541 -7.20 -15.62 -0.76
CA LEU A 541 -6.76 -14.22 -0.64
C LEU A 541 -5.49 -14.02 0.21
N GLY A 542 -4.76 -15.10 0.50
CA GLY A 542 -3.52 -15.03 1.26
C GLY A 542 -3.31 -16.21 2.20
N LEU A 543 -2.40 -16.05 3.17
CA LEU A 543 -2.17 -17.07 4.19
C LEU A 543 -2.71 -16.62 5.54
N ARG A 544 -3.35 -17.54 6.27
CA ARG A 544 -3.68 -17.35 7.69
C ARG A 544 -2.40 -17.16 8.49
N SER A 545 -2.43 -16.26 9.45
CA SER A 545 -1.31 -15.98 10.37
C SER A 545 -1.13 -17.06 11.45
N LEU A 546 -2.13 -17.91 11.65
CA LEU A 546 -2.14 -19.04 12.58
C LEU A 546 -3.09 -20.13 12.07
N ALA A 547 -2.71 -21.39 12.23
CA ALA A 547 -3.55 -22.53 11.84
C ALA A 547 -4.84 -22.61 12.68
N PRO A 548 -5.99 -23.00 12.07
CA PRO A 548 -7.29 -23.09 12.76
C PRO A 548 -7.31 -24.04 13.96
N ALA A 549 -6.45 -25.05 13.98
CA ALA A 549 -6.37 -26.00 15.09
C ALA A 549 -5.69 -25.43 16.37
N SER A 550 -5.06 -24.25 16.27
CA SER A 550 -4.44 -23.60 17.43
C SER A 550 -5.48 -23.08 18.42
N PRO A 551 -5.26 -23.22 19.74
CA PRO A 551 -6.19 -22.68 20.75
C PRO A 551 -6.32 -21.15 20.71
N ASP A 552 -5.32 -20.45 20.22
CA ASP A 552 -5.31 -18.98 20.10
C ASP A 552 -5.93 -18.46 18.80
N TYR A 553 -6.42 -19.34 17.92
CA TYR A 553 -6.96 -18.97 16.64
C TYR A 553 -8.18 -18.05 16.73
N LYS A 554 -8.18 -16.97 15.96
CA LYS A 554 -9.25 -15.99 15.80
C LYS A 554 -9.68 -15.92 14.34
N ALA A 555 -10.94 -16.31 14.09
CA ALA A 555 -11.49 -16.41 12.74
C ALA A 555 -11.76 -15.04 12.08
N ARG A 556 -11.96 -13.98 12.87
CA ARG A 556 -12.41 -12.67 12.37
C ARG A 556 -11.66 -11.52 13.02
N TYR A 557 -11.33 -10.52 12.19
CA TYR A 557 -10.74 -9.25 12.59
C TYR A 557 -11.85 -8.21 12.74
N GLN A 558 -12.46 -8.12 13.93
CA GLN A 558 -13.61 -7.25 14.18
C GLN A 558 -13.69 -6.85 15.67
N GLY A 559 -14.58 -5.90 15.97
CA GLY A 559 -14.79 -5.40 17.33
C GLY A 559 -13.94 -4.20 17.69
N GLY A 560 -13.80 -3.92 18.98
CA GLY A 560 -12.98 -2.84 19.50
C GLY A 560 -11.46 -3.12 19.34
N VAL A 561 -10.64 -2.20 19.85
CA VAL A 561 -9.17 -2.29 19.73
C VAL A 561 -8.63 -3.63 20.28
N LEU A 562 -9.12 -4.07 21.45
CA LEU A 562 -8.65 -5.28 22.10
C LEU A 562 -8.93 -6.54 21.28
N GLU A 563 -10.17 -6.71 20.82
CA GLU A 563 -10.58 -7.88 20.04
C GLU A 563 -9.93 -7.89 18.67
N ARG A 564 -9.94 -6.74 17.99
CA ARG A 564 -9.43 -6.58 16.65
C ARG A 564 -7.91 -6.79 16.59
N ASP A 565 -7.16 -6.04 17.39
CA ASP A 565 -5.69 -6.13 17.38
C ASP A 565 -5.22 -7.45 18.00
N GLY A 566 -6.01 -8.04 18.92
CA GLY A 566 -5.82 -9.40 19.43
C GLY A 566 -6.03 -10.50 18.37
N ALA A 567 -6.67 -10.22 17.23
CA ALA A 567 -6.84 -11.15 16.13
C ALA A 567 -5.80 -10.98 15.01
N TYR A 568 -5.09 -9.84 14.98
CA TYR A 568 -4.30 -9.37 13.83
C TYR A 568 -3.27 -10.38 13.31
N HIS A 569 -2.62 -11.13 14.23
CA HIS A 569 -1.66 -12.19 13.90
C HIS A 569 -2.06 -13.56 14.50
N GLN A 570 -3.36 -13.75 14.80
CA GLN A 570 -3.87 -14.97 15.44
C GLN A 570 -4.95 -15.67 14.58
N GLY A 571 -4.75 -15.67 13.26
CA GLY A 571 -5.66 -16.30 12.29
C GLY A 571 -5.91 -15.46 11.07
N THR A 572 -6.04 -14.13 11.23
CA THR A 572 -6.23 -13.16 10.15
C THR A 572 -5.35 -13.48 8.94
N VAL A 573 -5.95 -13.40 7.74
CA VAL A 573 -5.29 -13.69 6.46
C VAL A 573 -4.52 -12.46 5.99
N TRP A 574 -3.28 -12.68 5.56
CA TRP A 574 -2.39 -11.64 5.04
C TRP A 574 -2.10 -11.87 3.56
N ALA A 575 -2.47 -10.90 2.72
CA ALA A 575 -2.37 -11.01 1.27
C ALA A 575 -0.91 -11.05 0.78
N TRP A 576 0.00 -10.28 1.37
CA TRP A 576 1.40 -10.21 0.94
C TRP A 576 2.12 -11.55 0.98
N LEU A 577 1.76 -12.42 1.93
CA LEU A 577 2.33 -13.76 2.07
C LEU A 577 2.03 -14.67 0.87
N MET A 578 0.99 -14.36 0.08
CA MET A 578 0.68 -15.13 -1.12
C MET A 578 1.80 -15.05 -2.16
N GLY A 579 2.45 -13.89 -2.32
CA GLY A 579 3.60 -13.78 -3.23
C GLY A 579 4.73 -14.73 -2.85
N LEU A 580 5.10 -14.77 -1.57
CA LEU A 580 6.12 -15.67 -1.04
C LEU A 580 5.69 -17.15 -1.15
N PHE A 581 4.42 -17.44 -0.90
CA PHE A 581 3.87 -18.80 -1.04
C PHE A 581 3.92 -19.27 -2.49
N ILE A 582 3.54 -18.43 -3.46
CA ILE A 582 3.64 -18.74 -4.89
C ILE A 582 5.10 -19.08 -5.26
N THR A 583 6.05 -18.24 -4.83
CA THR A 583 7.48 -18.49 -5.07
C THR A 583 7.93 -19.84 -4.49
N ALA A 584 7.57 -20.10 -3.23
CA ALA A 584 7.92 -21.34 -2.55
C ALA A 584 7.29 -22.56 -3.24
N TYR A 585 6.01 -22.47 -3.59
CA TYR A 585 5.28 -23.54 -4.27
C TYR A 585 5.86 -23.87 -5.65
N VAL A 586 6.10 -22.84 -6.47
CA VAL A 586 6.68 -23.03 -7.81
C VAL A 586 8.07 -23.64 -7.71
N ARG A 587 8.93 -23.17 -6.81
CA ARG A 587 10.29 -23.73 -6.56
C ARG A 587 10.25 -25.18 -6.08
N ALA A 588 9.44 -25.48 -5.07
CA ALA A 588 9.32 -26.83 -4.51
C ALA A 588 8.85 -27.85 -5.58
N ASN A 589 8.01 -27.40 -6.53
CA ASN A 589 7.53 -28.18 -7.65
C ASN A 589 8.40 -28.08 -8.93
N GLY A 590 9.64 -27.60 -8.79
CA GLY A 590 10.66 -27.57 -9.86
C GLY A 590 10.40 -26.60 -10.99
N GLY A 591 9.61 -25.54 -10.76
CA GLY A 591 9.28 -24.52 -11.76
C GLY A 591 8.51 -25.08 -12.96
N SER A 592 7.75 -26.17 -12.75
CA SER A 592 7.01 -26.85 -13.81
C SER A 592 5.86 -25.97 -14.37
N LYS A 593 5.48 -26.22 -15.63
CA LYS A 593 4.31 -25.54 -16.22
C LYS A 593 3.06 -25.73 -15.34
N LYS A 594 2.84 -26.95 -14.81
CA LYS A 594 1.71 -27.25 -13.92
C LYS A 594 1.70 -26.37 -12.66
N SER A 595 2.86 -26.19 -12.01
CA SER A 595 2.94 -25.35 -10.81
C SER A 595 2.69 -23.88 -11.13
N ARG A 596 3.15 -23.39 -12.28
CA ARG A 596 2.89 -22.01 -12.73
C ARG A 596 1.43 -21.78 -13.12
N ASP A 597 0.81 -22.75 -13.81
CA ASP A 597 -0.62 -22.69 -14.16
C ASP A 597 -1.49 -22.66 -12.88
N GLN A 598 -1.12 -23.43 -11.84
CA GLN A 598 -1.79 -23.38 -10.54
C GLN A 598 -1.61 -22.02 -9.84
N ALA A 599 -0.41 -21.47 -9.82
CA ALA A 599 -0.14 -20.14 -9.28
C ALA A 599 -0.92 -19.04 -10.00
N LYS A 600 -1.05 -19.16 -11.33
CA LYS A 600 -1.91 -18.26 -12.13
C LYS A 600 -3.38 -18.36 -11.73
N ALA A 601 -3.88 -19.56 -11.44
CA ALA A 601 -5.26 -19.74 -11.00
C ALA A 601 -5.52 -19.01 -9.65
N TRP A 602 -4.59 -19.05 -8.71
CA TRP A 602 -4.71 -18.31 -7.44
C TRP A 602 -4.74 -16.79 -7.63
N LEU A 603 -4.00 -16.24 -8.60
CA LEU A 603 -4.08 -14.81 -8.91
C LEU A 603 -5.47 -14.38 -9.41
N ASN A 604 -6.24 -15.27 -10.03
CA ASN A 604 -7.60 -14.97 -10.48
C ASN A 604 -8.58 -14.71 -9.32
N ASP A 605 -8.34 -15.27 -8.13
CA ASP A 605 -9.14 -14.95 -6.94
C ASP A 605 -8.89 -13.51 -6.47
N PHE A 606 -7.65 -13.04 -6.55
CA PHE A 606 -7.31 -11.63 -6.32
C PHE A 606 -7.90 -10.70 -7.37
N HIS A 607 -8.00 -11.13 -8.64
CA HIS A 607 -8.65 -10.32 -9.66
C HIS A 607 -10.09 -9.98 -9.27
N ARG A 608 -10.86 -10.97 -8.81
CA ARG A 608 -12.24 -10.71 -8.32
C ARG A 608 -12.25 -9.69 -7.17
N HIS A 609 -11.32 -9.81 -6.22
CA HIS A 609 -11.19 -8.82 -5.15
C HIS A 609 -10.93 -7.41 -5.69
N ILE A 610 -9.97 -7.25 -6.60
CA ILE A 610 -9.56 -5.98 -7.21
C ILE A 610 -10.73 -5.25 -7.88
N ILE A 611 -11.64 -5.98 -8.54
CA ILE A 611 -12.69 -5.36 -9.35
C ILE A 611 -14.03 -5.18 -8.63
N SER A 612 -14.25 -5.81 -7.47
CA SER A 612 -15.59 -5.88 -6.88
C SER A 612 -15.64 -5.82 -5.35
N THR A 613 -14.51 -5.52 -4.67
CA THR A 613 -14.49 -5.56 -3.20
C THR A 613 -13.58 -4.46 -2.63
N ALA A 614 -14.01 -3.78 -1.57
CA ALA A 614 -13.22 -2.78 -0.84
C ALA A 614 -12.61 -1.72 -1.76
N GLY A 615 -11.28 -1.56 -1.77
CA GLY A 615 -10.57 -0.61 -2.63
C GLY A 615 -10.49 -1.08 -4.07
N LEU A 616 -11.30 -0.48 -4.96
CA LEU A 616 -11.32 -0.82 -6.37
C LEU A 616 -9.98 -0.55 -7.04
N GLY A 617 -9.46 -1.54 -7.76
CA GLY A 617 -8.13 -1.48 -8.38
C GLY A 617 -6.97 -1.72 -7.39
N GLN A 618 -7.24 -2.10 -6.14
CA GLN A 618 -6.28 -2.26 -5.06
C GLN A 618 -6.36 -3.65 -4.41
N ILE A 619 -5.39 -3.95 -3.53
CA ILE A 619 -5.39 -5.13 -2.67
C ILE A 619 -5.42 -4.67 -1.22
N SER A 620 -6.39 -5.17 -0.48
CA SER A 620 -6.51 -4.91 0.96
C SER A 620 -5.34 -5.53 1.74
N GLU A 621 -5.09 -4.98 2.91
CA GLU A 621 -4.04 -5.42 3.84
C GLU A 621 -4.27 -6.85 4.32
N ILE A 622 -5.44 -7.09 4.88
CA ILE A 622 -5.83 -8.34 5.53
C ILE A 622 -7.27 -8.74 5.20
N PHE A 623 -7.60 -9.99 5.53
CA PHE A 623 -8.94 -10.52 5.39
C PHE A 623 -9.32 -11.36 6.60
N ASP A 624 -10.62 -11.49 6.87
CA ASP A 624 -11.11 -12.47 7.84
C ASP A 624 -10.64 -13.89 7.45
N ALA A 625 -10.26 -14.69 8.44
CA ALA A 625 -9.67 -16.00 8.20
C ALA A 625 -10.65 -17.04 7.64
N GLU A 626 -11.93 -16.85 7.88
CA GLU A 626 -13.00 -17.73 7.39
C GLU A 626 -13.82 -17.06 6.28
N ALA A 627 -14.39 -17.89 5.40
CA ALA A 627 -15.24 -17.41 4.32
C ALA A 627 -16.39 -16.53 4.85
N PRO A 628 -16.75 -15.46 4.13
CA PRO A 628 -16.37 -15.09 2.77
C PRO A 628 -15.04 -14.36 2.63
N HIS A 629 -14.17 -14.37 3.65
CA HIS A 629 -12.89 -13.65 3.68
C HIS A 629 -13.10 -12.14 3.49
N THR A 630 -13.88 -11.53 4.36
CA THR A 630 -14.17 -10.09 4.30
C THR A 630 -12.89 -9.28 4.40
N ALA A 631 -12.70 -8.32 3.49
CA ALA A 631 -11.56 -7.42 3.50
C ALA A 631 -11.54 -6.54 4.75
N ARG A 632 -10.37 -6.39 5.37
CA ARG A 632 -10.14 -5.65 6.60
C ARG A 632 -8.84 -4.83 6.47
N GLY A 633 -8.51 -4.10 7.54
CA GLY A 633 -7.33 -3.24 7.56
C GLY A 633 -7.45 -2.08 6.59
N CYS A 634 -6.32 -1.63 6.02
CA CYS A 634 -6.35 -0.62 4.99
C CYS A 634 -6.76 -1.23 3.64
N MET A 635 -7.46 -0.44 2.82
CA MET A 635 -8.03 -0.93 1.56
C MET A 635 -7.02 -1.08 0.44
N ALA A 636 -5.84 -0.47 0.60
CA ALA A 636 -4.77 -0.45 -0.39
C ALA A 636 -3.43 -0.60 0.33
N GLN A 637 -2.80 -1.78 0.21
CA GLN A 637 -1.57 -2.10 0.92
C GLN A 637 -0.41 -2.34 -0.04
N ALA A 638 0.70 -1.64 0.16
CA ALA A 638 1.87 -1.64 -0.72
C ALA A 638 2.47 -3.04 -0.90
N TRP A 639 2.78 -3.75 0.20
CA TRP A 639 3.39 -5.08 0.11
C TRP A 639 2.45 -6.14 -0.46
N SER A 640 1.11 -5.99 -0.29
CA SER A 640 0.13 -6.90 -0.91
C SER A 640 0.15 -6.78 -2.43
N VAL A 641 0.12 -5.56 -2.95
CA VAL A 641 0.24 -5.28 -4.40
C VAL A 641 1.62 -5.71 -4.92
N ALA A 642 2.69 -5.35 -4.20
CA ALA A 642 4.07 -5.61 -4.59
C ALA A 642 4.38 -7.10 -4.73
N GLU A 643 4.04 -7.89 -3.72
CA GLU A 643 4.37 -9.31 -3.70
C GLU A 643 3.57 -10.11 -4.72
N LEU A 644 2.30 -9.75 -4.96
CA LEU A 644 1.52 -10.36 -6.03
C LEU A 644 2.07 -9.99 -7.42
N LEU A 645 2.46 -8.72 -7.64
CA LEU A 645 3.05 -8.29 -8.90
C LEU A 645 4.42 -8.95 -9.15
N ARG A 646 5.28 -9.04 -8.12
CA ARG A 646 6.56 -9.73 -8.20
C ARG A 646 6.38 -11.21 -8.52
N ALA A 647 5.54 -11.93 -7.78
CA ALA A 647 5.32 -13.35 -7.99
C ALA A 647 4.65 -13.62 -9.35
N ALA A 648 3.74 -12.76 -9.81
CA ALA A 648 3.19 -12.85 -11.15
C ALA A 648 4.31 -12.78 -12.20
N ALA A 649 5.17 -11.78 -12.14
CA ALA A 649 6.24 -11.59 -13.11
C ALA A 649 7.28 -12.74 -13.05
N GLU A 650 7.84 -12.99 -11.87
CA GLU A 650 8.98 -13.90 -11.70
C GLU A 650 8.58 -15.38 -11.75
N ASP A 651 7.52 -15.75 -11.03
CA ASP A 651 7.18 -17.15 -10.79
C ASP A 651 6.11 -17.67 -11.77
N VAL A 652 5.06 -16.87 -12.06
CA VAL A 652 3.98 -17.28 -12.97
C VAL A 652 4.41 -17.13 -14.43
N TYR A 653 4.86 -15.95 -14.81
CA TYR A 653 5.30 -15.67 -16.19
C TYR A 653 6.78 -15.93 -16.45
N ALA A 654 7.53 -16.32 -15.41
CA ALA A 654 8.96 -16.69 -15.48
C ALA A 654 9.84 -15.63 -16.17
N ILE A 655 9.59 -14.35 -15.88
CA ILE A 655 10.41 -13.25 -16.37
C ILE A 655 11.75 -13.29 -15.64
N VAL A 656 12.81 -13.50 -16.42
CA VAL A 656 14.17 -13.49 -15.86
C VAL A 656 14.68 -12.06 -15.77
N PRO A 657 15.06 -11.56 -14.59
CA PRO A 657 15.65 -10.24 -14.42
C PRO A 657 16.84 -9.99 -15.34
N ALA A 658 16.93 -8.77 -15.87
CA ALA A 658 17.93 -8.44 -16.91
C ALA A 658 19.39 -8.59 -16.44
N GLY A 659 19.67 -8.34 -15.17
CA GLY A 659 21.00 -8.52 -14.57
C GLY A 659 21.43 -9.99 -14.50
N GLN A 660 20.48 -10.92 -14.33
CA GLN A 660 20.74 -12.36 -14.34
C GLN A 660 21.02 -12.88 -15.77
N LYS A 661 20.33 -12.36 -16.78
CA LYS A 661 20.60 -12.68 -18.19
C LYS A 661 22.06 -12.34 -18.59
N ARG A 662 22.60 -11.22 -18.11
CA ARG A 662 23.98 -10.81 -18.34
C ARG A 662 25.01 -11.74 -17.69
N LYS A 663 24.69 -12.34 -16.53
CA LYS A 663 25.56 -13.35 -15.87
C LYS A 663 25.65 -14.64 -16.69
N SER A 664 24.54 -15.15 -17.23
CA SER A 664 24.54 -16.39 -18.03
C SER A 664 25.33 -16.23 -19.34
N VAL A 665 25.20 -15.10 -20.03
CA VAL A 665 25.97 -14.81 -21.24
C VAL A 665 27.46 -14.66 -20.95
N ARG A 666 27.86 -14.06 -19.82
CA ARG A 666 29.28 -13.97 -19.42
C ARG A 666 29.86 -15.31 -19.01
N GLN A 667 29.08 -16.21 -18.42
CA GLN A 667 29.55 -17.57 -18.07
C GLN A 667 29.71 -18.46 -19.29
N THR A 668 28.77 -18.41 -20.28
CA THR A 668 28.91 -19.11 -21.56
C THR A 668 30.12 -18.61 -22.35
N SER A 669 30.30 -17.29 -22.45
CA SER A 669 31.49 -16.76 -23.16
C SER A 669 32.84 -17.04 -22.48
N ARG A 670 32.87 -17.22 -21.15
CA ARG A 670 34.07 -17.68 -20.44
C ARG A 670 34.32 -19.16 -20.61
N ALA A 671 33.26 -19.97 -20.65
CA ALA A 671 33.37 -21.42 -20.90
C ALA A 671 33.82 -21.69 -22.35
N GLU A 672 33.30 -20.98 -23.33
CA GLU A 672 33.73 -21.06 -24.73
C GLU A 672 35.20 -20.61 -24.93
N LYS A 673 35.63 -19.53 -24.23
CA LYS A 673 37.07 -19.11 -24.27
C LYS A 673 37.98 -20.07 -23.56
N ALA A 674 37.51 -20.81 -22.55
CA ALA A 674 38.32 -21.85 -21.89
C ALA A 674 38.44 -23.13 -22.71
N GLN A 675 37.51 -23.43 -23.62
CA GLN A 675 37.58 -24.57 -24.54
C GLN A 675 38.42 -24.30 -25.79
N ILE A 676 38.78 -23.06 -26.10
CA ILE A 676 39.64 -22.69 -27.25
C ILE A 676 41.14 -22.63 -26.83
N THR A 677 41.45 -22.81 -25.56
CA THR A 677 42.82 -22.73 -25.01
C THR A 677 43.37 -24.09 -24.53
N ILE A 678 42.84 -25.21 -25.04
CA ILE A 678 43.40 -26.56 -24.83
C ILE A 678 43.86 -27.12 -26.17
#